data_558bf8e99e80b471bce0b3c9857d7c6b
#
_entry.id   558bf8e99e80b471bce0b3c9857d7c6b
#
_cell.length_a   1.000
_cell.length_b   1.000
_cell.length_c   1.000
_cell.angle_alpha   90.00
_cell.angle_beta   90.00
_cell.angle_gamma   90.00
#
_symmetry.space_group_name_H-M   'P 1'
#
loop_
_entity.id
_entity.type
_entity.pdbx_description
1 polymer ?
#
loop_
_entity_poly.entity_id
_entity_poly.type
_entity_poly.pdbx_seq_one_letter_code
_entity_poly.pdbx_strand_id
1 'polypeptide(L)'
;MKATQEFTDTNGRARVTDEMWLVRTPGAYLPGVFEEYVEEIKAYVLNDNIGLHMLAEHNCVDALGRKRKAGQSWLITKDQAEAYIPEIGEVVTNIVQKTVLAKGEYCVIYDPVDAAGKVQLGQKELRKGVSCFFLHPNEEIFHGIKKEFVLSEDEAVVLVAVEAFKDDAFPGKPIRNPGDRWMIRGPASYIPPIQVKVMDQGLKQFVRKAISLAENEGIYIRHLQTGKIRAVMGPQSYLLEEYEELWEKELSPLVEEILRNGGGCGADDIRKMAYFEASIDSQYANKKGRDKTRVVTYRCPGNTAVQVYKYKEKTGRVVFGPDMAILGPQEDFNILSLSAGKPKRENALQTICLMLGPDYITDILEVETSDHARLRIKIACNNHFEVVRGDNKSEQAIFSVPDFIGFACREIGSRIRGAVSRIRFDEFHKYSMKILRAAVFGVDTKGKVLDRLYFEANHLVITNVDVQSIEPVDTHMRDSLMKSVQMAIEIATRSIEASAEHEASRMEQEAKGQLERQKLSNEKDAEKARCQLYSLRAVTAAIESSGQAKAEASAQAEKLRIECQSEIVSAQLKAQAEEILHSSDLSTKCMLREFELTNLQDKNNLETNKAKRLTSIEVSKFKKVVETLGRDTITGIAVAGPEMQVQLLKGLGLQTTFITDGNNPINLFNTAQGLVGNN
;
A
#
# COMPACT_ATOMS: atom_id res chain seq x y z
N MET A 1 -64.82 -49.77 30.11
CA MET A 1 -65.30 -50.88 31.01
C MET A 1 -64.86 -52.20 30.42
N LYS A 2 -64.57 -53.17 31.26
CA LYS A 2 -64.17 -54.52 30.90
C LYS A 2 -65.02 -55.52 31.65
N ALA A 3 -65.47 -56.60 31.02
CA ALA A 3 -66.19 -57.67 31.66
C ALA A 3 -65.21 -58.65 32.33
N THR A 4 -65.43 -58.94 33.61
CA THR A 4 -64.67 -59.96 34.40
C THR A 4 -65.22 -61.37 34.22
N GLN A 5 -66.50 -61.48 33.91
CA GLN A 5 -67.21 -62.73 33.62
C GLN A 5 -68.30 -62.46 32.57
N GLU A 6 -68.89 -63.54 32.04
CA GLU A 6 -70.05 -63.43 31.17
C GLU A 6 -71.30 -62.95 31.95
N PHE A 7 -71.88 -61.85 31.49
CA PHE A 7 -73.07 -61.27 32.12
C PHE A 7 -73.89 -60.47 31.07
N THR A 8 -75.08 -60.04 31.43
CA THR A 8 -75.90 -59.12 30.59
C THR A 8 -75.81 -57.73 31.21
N ASP A 9 -75.35 -56.76 30.44
CA ASP A 9 -75.18 -55.38 30.88
C ASP A 9 -76.54 -54.66 31.10
N THR A 10 -76.52 -53.50 31.72
CA THR A 10 -77.71 -52.69 32.01
C THR A 10 -78.51 -52.35 30.78
N ASN A 11 -77.91 -52.40 29.59
CA ASN A 11 -78.52 -52.14 28.28
C ASN A 11 -79.07 -53.40 27.60
N GLY A 12 -79.07 -54.55 28.29
CA GLY A 12 -79.57 -55.83 27.80
C GLY A 12 -78.69 -56.55 26.81
N ARG A 13 -77.38 -56.19 26.73
CA ARG A 13 -76.42 -56.86 25.84
C ARG A 13 -75.64 -57.91 26.62
N ALA A 14 -75.55 -59.11 26.09
CA ALA A 14 -74.69 -60.16 26.63
C ALA A 14 -73.23 -59.76 26.38
N ARG A 15 -72.41 -59.78 27.46
CA ARG A 15 -70.98 -59.50 27.47
C ARG A 15 -70.22 -60.77 27.74
N VAL A 16 -69.13 -60.96 27.00
CA VAL A 16 -68.25 -62.11 27.17
C VAL A 16 -67.04 -61.69 28.03
N THR A 17 -66.51 -62.61 28.74
CA THR A 17 -65.30 -62.39 29.59
C THR A 17 -64.21 -61.73 28.80
N ASP A 18 -63.56 -60.71 29.38
CA ASP A 18 -62.52 -59.84 28.77
C ASP A 18 -63.00 -58.88 27.66
N GLU A 19 -64.31 -58.86 27.38
CA GLU A 19 -64.86 -57.87 26.44
C GLU A 19 -64.80 -56.48 27.05
N MET A 20 -64.29 -55.56 26.25
CA MET A 20 -64.22 -54.11 26.53
C MET A 20 -65.28 -53.36 25.80
N TRP A 21 -65.87 -52.32 26.40
CA TRP A 21 -66.84 -51.43 25.74
C TRP A 21 -66.81 -50.05 26.33
N LEU A 22 -67.28 -49.13 25.55
CA LEU A 22 -67.38 -47.71 25.91
C LEU A 22 -68.78 -47.44 26.50
N VAL A 23 -68.77 -46.72 27.61
CA VAL A 23 -69.99 -46.11 28.15
C VAL A 23 -70.03 -44.64 27.75
N ARG A 24 -71.04 -44.27 26.92
CA ARG A 24 -71.18 -42.92 26.37
C ARG A 24 -72.37 -42.14 26.91
N THR A 25 -73.08 -42.73 27.85
CA THR A 25 -74.24 -42.08 28.46
C THR A 25 -73.82 -40.97 29.40
N PRO A 26 -74.35 -39.73 29.21
CA PRO A 26 -74.01 -38.63 30.10
C PRO A 26 -74.64 -38.90 31.50
N GLY A 27 -73.84 -38.70 32.53
CA GLY A 27 -74.22 -38.91 33.92
C GLY A 27 -73.27 -39.76 34.69
N ALA A 28 -73.65 -40.05 36.01
CA ALA A 28 -72.86 -40.94 36.86
C ALA A 28 -73.13 -42.36 36.42
N TYR A 29 -72.12 -43.15 36.16
CA TYR A 29 -72.17 -44.59 35.89
C TYR A 29 -71.63 -45.34 37.06
N LEU A 30 -72.43 -46.21 37.58
CA LEU A 30 -72.03 -47.14 38.70
C LEU A 30 -71.68 -48.48 38.05
N PRO A 31 -70.43 -48.93 38.07
CA PRO A 31 -70.04 -50.24 37.55
C PRO A 31 -70.79 -51.38 38.29
N GLY A 32 -71.29 -52.38 37.53
CA GLY A 32 -71.87 -53.60 38.08
C GLY A 32 -70.79 -54.49 38.70
N VAL A 33 -71.26 -55.58 39.34
CA VAL A 33 -70.36 -56.53 40.09
C VAL A 33 -69.33 -57.22 39.19
N PHE A 34 -69.66 -57.35 37.89
CA PHE A 34 -68.80 -58.03 36.92
C PHE A 34 -68.17 -57.08 35.93
N GLU A 35 -68.21 -55.78 36.22
CA GLU A 35 -67.67 -54.69 35.41
C GLU A 35 -66.44 -54.10 36.10
N GLU A 36 -65.34 -54.06 35.43
CA GLU A 36 -64.12 -53.43 35.87
C GLU A 36 -63.93 -52.12 35.13
N TYR A 37 -63.62 -51.02 35.82
CA TYR A 37 -63.19 -49.77 35.23
C TYR A 37 -61.78 -49.89 34.71
N VAL A 38 -61.53 -49.63 33.42
CA VAL A 38 -60.22 -49.68 32.82
C VAL A 38 -59.62 -48.30 32.81
N GLU A 39 -60.23 -47.40 32.05
CA GLU A 39 -59.76 -46.02 31.90
C GLU A 39 -60.85 -45.08 31.42
N GLU A 40 -60.64 -43.79 31.61
CA GLU A 40 -61.51 -42.73 31.07
C GLU A 40 -60.93 -42.24 29.78
N ILE A 41 -61.67 -42.38 28.66
CA ILE A 41 -61.29 -41.90 27.36
C ILE A 41 -61.92 -40.53 27.15
N LYS A 42 -61.07 -39.51 26.98
CA LYS A 42 -61.52 -38.14 26.72
C LYS A 42 -61.77 -37.93 25.23
N ALA A 43 -62.79 -37.12 24.95
CA ALA A 43 -63.01 -36.68 23.58
C ALA A 43 -61.92 -35.72 23.12
N TYR A 44 -61.39 -35.96 21.95
CA TYR A 44 -60.49 -35.05 21.27
C TYR A 44 -61.27 -34.08 20.45
N VAL A 45 -61.23 -32.80 20.80
CA VAL A 45 -61.87 -31.71 20.02
C VAL A 45 -60.99 -31.35 18.87
N LEU A 46 -61.53 -31.43 17.66
CA LEU A 46 -60.85 -31.16 16.42
C LEU A 46 -61.16 -29.75 15.93
N ASN A 47 -60.12 -29.03 15.63
CA ASN A 47 -60.17 -27.70 15.06
C ASN A 47 -59.66 -27.74 13.61
N ASP A 48 -59.83 -26.63 12.88
CA ASP A 48 -59.24 -26.51 11.54
C ASP A 48 -57.72 -26.71 11.46
N ASN A 49 -57.04 -26.65 12.62
CA ASN A 49 -55.57 -26.74 12.73
C ASN A 49 -55.07 -28.03 13.36
N ILE A 50 -55.96 -28.87 13.89
CA ILE A 50 -55.60 -30.08 14.64
C ILE A 50 -56.27 -31.29 14.00
N GLY A 51 -55.43 -32.30 13.72
CA GLY A 51 -55.89 -33.63 13.29
C GLY A 51 -55.32 -34.71 14.23
N LEU A 52 -55.87 -35.91 14.17
CA LEU A 52 -55.47 -37.07 14.94
C LEU A 52 -54.91 -38.13 14.02
N HIS A 53 -53.77 -38.68 14.41
CA HIS A 53 -53.26 -39.93 13.87
C HIS A 53 -53.80 -41.08 14.71
N MET A 54 -54.53 -41.95 14.05
CA MET A 54 -55.14 -43.12 14.65
C MET A 54 -54.43 -44.39 14.18
N LEU A 55 -54.35 -45.36 15.06
CA LEU A 55 -53.83 -46.70 14.77
C LEU A 55 -54.85 -47.73 15.29
N ALA A 56 -55.21 -48.71 14.46
CA ALA A 56 -55.96 -49.84 14.89
C ALA A 56 -55.05 -50.92 15.50
N GLU A 57 -55.16 -51.22 16.78
CA GLU A 57 -54.45 -52.32 17.38
C GLU A 57 -55.02 -53.68 16.97
N HIS A 58 -56.33 -53.72 16.80
CA HIS A 58 -57.07 -54.93 16.41
C HIS A 58 -58.02 -54.60 15.24
N ASN A 59 -58.56 -55.61 14.59
CA ASN A 59 -59.63 -55.42 13.65
C ASN A 59 -60.83 -54.81 14.34
N CYS A 60 -61.16 -53.55 14.06
CA CYS A 60 -62.25 -52.81 14.69
C CYS A 60 -63.10 -52.07 13.67
N VAL A 61 -64.19 -51.53 14.14
CA VAL A 61 -64.99 -50.58 13.40
C VAL A 61 -64.77 -49.22 14.02
N ASP A 62 -64.30 -48.27 13.25
CA ASP A 62 -63.99 -46.92 13.77
C ASP A 62 -65.26 -46.20 14.21
N ALA A 63 -65.11 -45.12 15.00
CA ALA A 63 -66.25 -44.34 15.47
C ALA A 63 -67.08 -43.71 14.29
N LEU A 64 -66.54 -43.69 13.06
CA LEU A 64 -67.21 -43.27 11.83
C LEU A 64 -67.87 -44.42 11.07
N GLY A 65 -67.87 -45.65 11.64
CA GLY A 65 -68.51 -46.82 11.04
C GLY A 65 -67.70 -47.55 9.97
N ARG A 66 -66.40 -47.25 9.80
CA ARG A 66 -65.53 -47.88 8.80
C ARG A 66 -64.79 -49.07 9.42
N LYS A 67 -64.70 -50.15 8.68
CA LYS A 67 -63.93 -51.33 9.09
C LYS A 67 -62.43 -51.07 8.96
N ARG A 68 -61.67 -51.22 10.03
CA ARG A 68 -60.22 -51.06 10.10
C ARG A 68 -59.53 -52.40 10.35
N LYS A 69 -58.40 -52.60 9.72
CA LYS A 69 -57.56 -53.80 9.96
C LYS A 69 -56.51 -53.49 11.02
N ALA A 70 -56.14 -54.47 11.78
CA ALA A 70 -55.04 -54.37 12.75
C ALA A 70 -53.77 -53.82 12.05
N GLY A 71 -53.12 -52.86 12.68
CA GLY A 71 -51.92 -52.16 12.15
C GLY A 71 -52.24 -51.06 11.11
N GLN A 72 -53.49 -50.85 10.76
CA GLN A 72 -53.86 -49.76 9.85
C GLN A 72 -53.84 -48.42 10.60
N SER A 73 -53.18 -47.44 10.03
CA SER A 73 -53.15 -46.08 10.52
C SER A 73 -53.95 -45.14 9.58
N TRP A 74 -54.60 -44.12 10.10
CA TRP A 74 -55.32 -43.13 9.33
C TRP A 74 -55.36 -41.77 10.03
N LEU A 75 -55.75 -40.76 9.31
CA LEU A 75 -55.90 -39.41 9.77
C LEU A 75 -57.37 -39.07 9.96
N ILE A 76 -57.69 -38.43 11.07
CA ILE A 76 -59.01 -37.84 11.35
C ILE A 76 -58.86 -36.33 11.41
N THR A 77 -59.71 -35.64 10.66
CA THR A 77 -59.76 -34.17 10.59
C THR A 77 -61.17 -33.66 10.99
N LYS A 78 -61.27 -32.37 11.27
CA LYS A 78 -62.56 -31.73 11.59
C LYS A 78 -63.64 -31.99 10.55
N ASP A 79 -63.29 -32.12 9.26
CA ASP A 79 -64.26 -32.42 8.20
C ASP A 79 -64.98 -33.76 8.39
N GLN A 80 -64.39 -34.67 9.16
CA GLN A 80 -64.96 -35.98 9.45
C GLN A 80 -65.70 -36.02 10.81
N ALA A 81 -65.20 -35.29 11.82
CA ALA A 81 -65.81 -35.18 13.15
C ALA A 81 -65.30 -33.92 13.86
N GLU A 82 -66.19 -33.16 14.52
CA GLU A 82 -65.78 -32.03 15.37
C GLU A 82 -65.17 -32.46 16.70
N ALA A 83 -65.65 -33.59 17.22
CA ALA A 83 -65.10 -34.24 18.39
C ALA A 83 -65.00 -35.74 18.13
N TYR A 84 -63.85 -36.33 18.46
CA TYR A 84 -63.63 -37.75 18.24
C TYR A 84 -63.32 -38.48 19.56
N ILE A 85 -64.07 -39.52 19.81
CA ILE A 85 -63.85 -40.44 20.93
C ILE A 85 -63.36 -41.76 20.31
N PRO A 86 -62.11 -42.20 20.58
CA PRO A 86 -61.62 -43.46 20.07
C PRO A 86 -62.49 -44.62 20.51
N GLU A 87 -62.79 -45.52 19.56
CA GLU A 87 -63.42 -46.81 19.88
C GLU A 87 -62.42 -47.80 20.45
N ILE A 88 -62.93 -48.88 20.95
CA ILE A 88 -62.10 -49.98 21.51
C ILE A 88 -61.26 -50.57 20.36
N GLY A 89 -59.94 -50.63 20.60
CA GLY A 89 -58.96 -51.04 19.59
C GLY A 89 -58.47 -49.97 18.71
N GLU A 90 -58.86 -48.72 18.96
CA GLU A 90 -58.27 -47.53 18.34
C GLU A 90 -57.36 -46.80 19.34
N VAL A 91 -56.18 -46.51 18.91
CA VAL A 91 -55.21 -45.73 19.72
C VAL A 91 -54.86 -44.45 18.98
N VAL A 92 -54.89 -43.34 19.71
CA VAL A 92 -54.37 -42.06 19.19
C VAL A 92 -52.84 -42.10 19.33
N THR A 93 -52.15 -42.20 18.18
CA THR A 93 -50.71 -42.24 18.14
C THR A 93 -50.10 -40.84 18.28
N ASN A 94 -50.69 -39.85 17.63
CA ASN A 94 -50.16 -38.48 17.66
C ASN A 94 -51.29 -37.46 17.35
N ILE A 95 -51.12 -36.26 17.90
CA ILE A 95 -51.95 -35.09 17.55
C ILE A 95 -51.14 -34.26 16.56
N VAL A 96 -51.64 -34.14 15.34
CA VAL A 96 -50.94 -33.46 14.25
C VAL A 96 -51.48 -32.07 14.02
N GLN A 97 -50.62 -31.12 13.91
CA GLN A 97 -50.97 -29.77 13.50
C GLN A 97 -50.96 -29.64 11.99
N LYS A 98 -51.85 -28.79 11.47
CA LYS A 98 -51.94 -28.52 10.07
C LYS A 98 -50.69 -27.78 9.56
N THR A 99 -50.02 -28.38 8.61
CA THR A 99 -48.91 -27.73 7.95
C THR A 99 -49.40 -26.71 6.94
N VAL A 100 -48.92 -25.46 7.07
CA VAL A 100 -49.30 -24.37 6.19
C VAL A 100 -48.06 -23.97 5.43
N LEU A 101 -48.12 -23.96 4.10
CA LEU A 101 -47.08 -23.45 3.24
C LEU A 101 -47.51 -22.05 2.76
N ALA A 102 -46.66 -21.07 3.04
CA ALA A 102 -46.85 -19.70 2.55
C ALA A 102 -46.46 -19.58 1.06
N LYS A 103 -46.71 -18.44 0.48
CA LYS A 103 -46.26 -18.13 -0.87
C LYS A 103 -44.71 -18.17 -0.92
N GLY A 104 -44.19 -18.96 -1.85
CA GLY A 104 -42.74 -19.11 -1.98
C GLY A 104 -42.13 -20.14 -1.04
N GLU A 105 -42.95 -20.93 -0.34
CA GLU A 105 -42.48 -22.06 0.46
C GLU A 105 -42.82 -23.39 -0.21
N TYR A 106 -41.96 -24.38 0.04
CA TYR A 106 -42.16 -25.73 -0.42
C TYR A 106 -41.64 -26.74 0.61
N CYS A 107 -42.22 -27.93 0.55
CA CYS A 107 -41.71 -29.06 1.31
C CYS A 107 -41.66 -30.32 0.45
N VAL A 108 -40.78 -31.23 0.81
CA VAL A 108 -40.74 -32.56 0.22
C VAL A 108 -41.26 -33.55 1.27
N ILE A 109 -42.30 -34.27 0.92
CA ILE A 109 -42.88 -35.30 1.75
C ILE A 109 -42.23 -36.62 1.36
N TYR A 110 -41.79 -37.37 2.34
CA TYR A 110 -41.29 -38.72 2.22
C TYR A 110 -42.41 -39.71 2.50
N ASP A 111 -42.47 -40.80 1.73
CA ASP A 111 -43.50 -41.85 1.84
C ASP A 111 -44.94 -41.31 1.74
N PRO A 112 -45.27 -40.53 0.66
CA PRO A 112 -46.58 -39.90 0.52
C PRO A 112 -47.68 -40.96 0.49
N VAL A 113 -48.85 -40.61 1.02
CA VAL A 113 -50.04 -41.46 1.03
C VAL A 113 -50.92 -41.12 -0.19
N ASP A 114 -51.24 -42.10 -1.01
CA ASP A 114 -52.07 -41.97 -2.18
C ASP A 114 -53.55 -41.67 -1.79
N ALA A 115 -54.34 -41.16 -2.71
CA ALA A 115 -55.78 -40.90 -2.51
C ALA A 115 -56.57 -42.12 -2.02
N ALA A 116 -56.03 -43.33 -2.25
CA ALA A 116 -56.57 -44.57 -1.74
C ALA A 116 -56.18 -44.91 -0.28
N GLY A 117 -55.37 -44.03 0.36
CA GLY A 117 -54.84 -44.29 1.74
C GLY A 117 -53.69 -45.28 1.82
N LYS A 118 -53.01 -45.58 0.70
CA LYS A 118 -51.87 -46.50 0.65
C LYS A 118 -50.57 -45.69 0.65
N VAL A 119 -49.68 -46.04 1.57
CA VAL A 119 -48.34 -45.44 1.66
C VAL A 119 -47.48 -45.89 0.48
N GLN A 120 -46.83 -44.95 -0.19
CA GLN A 120 -45.88 -45.18 -1.30
C GLN A 120 -44.44 -45.14 -0.76
N LEU A 121 -43.97 -46.23 -0.20
CA LEU A 121 -42.69 -46.33 0.46
C LEU A 121 -41.54 -46.01 -0.52
N GLY A 122 -40.61 -45.18 -0.05
CA GLY A 122 -39.43 -44.74 -0.81
C GLY A 122 -39.68 -43.67 -1.83
N GLN A 123 -40.93 -43.22 -2.04
CA GLN A 123 -41.24 -42.13 -2.95
C GLN A 123 -41.17 -40.77 -2.23
N LYS A 124 -40.99 -39.74 -3.02
CA LYS A 124 -41.00 -38.36 -2.55
C LYS A 124 -42.05 -37.57 -3.34
N GLU A 125 -42.76 -36.69 -2.68
CA GLU A 125 -43.70 -35.77 -3.29
C GLU A 125 -43.34 -34.34 -2.98
N LEU A 126 -43.27 -33.49 -3.99
CA LEU A 126 -43.03 -32.06 -3.82
C LEU A 126 -44.35 -31.33 -3.69
N ARG A 127 -44.61 -30.72 -2.53
CA ARG A 127 -45.73 -29.80 -2.33
C ARG A 127 -45.21 -28.36 -2.31
N LYS A 128 -45.82 -27.53 -3.11
CA LYS A 128 -45.43 -26.13 -3.34
C LYS A 128 -46.64 -25.20 -3.40
N GLY A 129 -46.38 -23.94 -3.12
CA GLY A 129 -47.39 -22.88 -3.24
C GLY A 129 -48.19 -22.70 -1.96
N VAL A 130 -49.21 -21.83 -2.05
CA VAL A 130 -50.09 -21.59 -0.91
C VAL A 130 -51.00 -22.79 -0.73
N SER A 131 -50.65 -23.66 0.19
CA SER A 131 -51.39 -24.87 0.51
C SER A 131 -51.35 -25.16 2.00
N CYS A 132 -52.39 -25.79 2.47
CA CYS A 132 -52.45 -26.26 3.84
C CYS A 132 -52.94 -27.70 3.83
N PHE A 133 -52.28 -28.57 4.60
CA PHE A 133 -52.57 -29.96 4.64
C PHE A 133 -52.17 -30.55 6.00
N PHE A 134 -52.77 -31.68 6.31
CA PHE A 134 -52.32 -32.50 7.41
C PHE A 134 -51.40 -33.61 6.88
N LEU A 135 -50.32 -33.89 7.60
CA LEU A 135 -49.51 -35.07 7.33
C LEU A 135 -50.31 -36.34 7.68
N HIS A 136 -50.31 -37.29 6.76
CA HIS A 136 -50.85 -38.63 7.08
C HIS A 136 -49.92 -39.41 8.02
N PRO A 137 -50.40 -40.42 8.73
CA PRO A 137 -49.54 -41.33 9.45
C PRO A 137 -48.48 -41.91 8.49
N ASN A 138 -47.21 -41.92 8.93
CA ASN A 138 -46.03 -42.35 8.18
C ASN A 138 -45.50 -41.34 7.10
N GLU A 139 -46.17 -40.20 6.88
CA GLU A 139 -45.59 -39.14 6.08
C GLU A 139 -44.65 -38.29 6.95
N GLU A 140 -43.45 -38.05 6.41
CA GLU A 140 -42.48 -37.15 7.06
C GLU A 140 -42.06 -36.01 6.12
N ILE A 141 -41.85 -34.82 6.67
CA ILE A 141 -41.31 -33.70 5.90
C ILE A 141 -39.81 -33.85 5.87
N PHE A 142 -39.25 -34.08 4.68
CA PHE A 142 -37.82 -34.20 4.45
C PHE A 142 -37.12 -32.85 4.58
N HIS A 143 -36.32 -32.69 5.63
CA HIS A 143 -35.57 -31.46 5.94
C HIS A 143 -36.40 -30.20 6.20
N GLY A 144 -37.66 -30.35 6.61
CA GLY A 144 -38.51 -29.21 6.96
C GLY A 144 -39.05 -28.39 5.78
N ILE A 145 -39.71 -27.28 6.08
CA ILE A 145 -40.22 -26.34 5.09
C ILE A 145 -39.08 -25.47 4.61
N LYS A 146 -38.93 -25.38 3.29
CA LYS A 146 -37.89 -24.56 2.64
C LYS A 146 -38.55 -23.42 1.87
N LYS A 147 -37.80 -22.34 1.74
CA LYS A 147 -38.16 -21.21 0.90
C LYS A 147 -37.66 -21.41 -0.53
N GLU A 148 -38.41 -20.93 -1.51
CA GLU A 148 -37.95 -20.88 -2.90
C GLU A 148 -36.67 -20.05 -3.03
N PHE A 149 -35.84 -20.40 -3.98
CA PHE A 149 -34.68 -19.60 -4.33
C PHE A 149 -35.12 -18.40 -5.13
N VAL A 150 -35.15 -17.23 -4.51
CA VAL A 150 -35.38 -15.96 -5.20
C VAL A 150 -34.00 -15.42 -5.58
N LEU A 151 -33.74 -15.36 -6.87
CA LEU A 151 -32.46 -14.96 -7.42
C LEU A 151 -32.58 -13.53 -7.95
N SER A 152 -31.69 -12.66 -7.54
CA SER A 152 -31.48 -11.35 -8.13
C SER A 152 -30.70 -11.46 -9.45
N GLU A 153 -30.55 -10.37 -10.17
CA GLU A 153 -29.85 -10.33 -11.46
C GLU A 153 -28.40 -10.85 -11.38
N ASP A 154 -27.75 -10.61 -10.25
CA ASP A 154 -26.36 -11.02 -9.98
C ASP A 154 -26.23 -12.38 -9.29
N GLU A 155 -27.31 -13.13 -9.17
CA GLU A 155 -27.33 -14.40 -8.45
C GLU A 155 -27.71 -15.57 -9.33
N ALA A 156 -27.17 -16.74 -8.99
CA ALA A 156 -27.50 -17.98 -9.65
C ALA A 156 -27.45 -19.17 -8.70
N VAL A 157 -28.13 -20.22 -9.09
CA VAL A 157 -28.08 -21.53 -8.40
C VAL A 157 -27.59 -22.59 -9.36
N VAL A 158 -26.61 -23.37 -8.89
CA VAL A 158 -26.07 -24.53 -9.64
C VAL A 158 -26.79 -25.79 -9.19
N LEU A 159 -27.28 -26.51 -10.17
CA LEU A 159 -28.10 -27.69 -10.00
C LEU A 159 -27.38 -28.92 -10.55
N VAL A 160 -27.69 -30.06 -9.94
CA VAL A 160 -27.20 -31.38 -10.40
C VAL A 160 -28.38 -32.34 -10.45
N ALA A 161 -28.53 -33.01 -11.58
CA ALA A 161 -29.50 -34.07 -11.70
C ALA A 161 -29.04 -35.31 -10.89
N VAL A 162 -29.89 -35.82 -10.02
CA VAL A 162 -29.65 -37.06 -9.26
C VAL A 162 -30.22 -38.25 -10.04
N GLU A 163 -31.33 -38.06 -10.72
CA GLU A 163 -32.02 -39.06 -11.55
C GLU A 163 -32.31 -38.47 -12.90
N ALA A 164 -32.54 -39.36 -13.88
CA ALA A 164 -32.95 -38.94 -15.21
C ALA A 164 -34.38 -38.38 -15.16
N PHE A 165 -34.57 -37.16 -15.65
CA PHE A 165 -35.87 -36.52 -15.68
C PHE A 165 -35.99 -35.55 -16.87
N LYS A 166 -37.21 -35.21 -17.19
CA LYS A 166 -37.51 -34.18 -18.19
C LYS A 166 -37.68 -32.83 -17.47
N ASP A 167 -36.84 -31.88 -17.82
CA ASP A 167 -36.84 -30.57 -17.17
C ASP A 167 -37.91 -29.66 -17.81
N ASP A 168 -39.07 -29.63 -17.19
CA ASP A 168 -40.20 -28.80 -17.68
C ASP A 168 -40.04 -27.30 -17.36
N ALA A 169 -39.09 -26.94 -16.50
CA ALA A 169 -38.80 -25.55 -16.12
C ALA A 169 -37.95 -24.81 -17.17
N PHE A 170 -37.28 -25.56 -18.05
CA PHE A 170 -36.42 -24.98 -19.08
C PHE A 170 -37.09 -24.93 -20.45
N PRO A 171 -36.89 -23.84 -21.22
CA PRO A 171 -37.32 -23.77 -22.58
C PRO A 171 -36.66 -24.90 -23.42
N GLY A 172 -37.50 -25.70 -24.14
CA GLY A 172 -37.02 -26.85 -24.90
C GLY A 172 -37.08 -28.19 -24.14
N LYS A 173 -37.45 -28.17 -22.85
CA LYS A 173 -37.68 -29.37 -22.01
C LYS A 173 -36.60 -30.43 -22.18
N PRO A 174 -35.33 -30.12 -21.90
CA PRO A 174 -34.23 -31.09 -22.09
C PRO A 174 -34.37 -32.26 -21.13
N ILE A 175 -33.96 -33.43 -21.63
CA ILE A 175 -33.81 -34.61 -20.74
C ILE A 175 -32.47 -34.46 -20.04
N ARG A 176 -32.52 -34.42 -18.71
CA ARG A 176 -31.32 -34.40 -17.88
C ARG A 176 -30.95 -35.76 -17.42
N ASN A 177 -29.67 -36.12 -17.59
CA ASN A 177 -29.10 -37.39 -17.13
C ASN A 177 -28.50 -37.22 -15.73
N PRO A 178 -28.42 -38.31 -14.94
CA PRO A 178 -27.76 -38.24 -13.65
C PRO A 178 -26.32 -37.72 -13.76
N GLY A 179 -25.98 -36.72 -12.93
CA GLY A 179 -24.67 -36.05 -12.97
C GLY A 179 -24.60 -34.81 -13.86
N ASP A 180 -25.59 -34.56 -14.73
CA ASP A 180 -25.66 -33.29 -15.47
C ASP A 180 -25.74 -32.10 -14.54
N ARG A 181 -24.94 -31.08 -14.83
CA ARG A 181 -24.94 -29.82 -14.10
C ARG A 181 -25.46 -28.70 -14.99
N TRP A 182 -26.22 -27.83 -14.42
CA TRP A 182 -26.68 -26.60 -15.10
C TRP A 182 -26.91 -25.51 -14.07
N MET A 183 -27.07 -24.31 -14.55
CA MET A 183 -27.24 -23.13 -13.72
C MET A 183 -28.52 -22.39 -14.10
N ILE A 184 -29.23 -21.93 -13.08
CA ILE A 184 -30.34 -20.97 -13.24
C ILE A 184 -29.86 -19.62 -12.79
N ARG A 185 -29.91 -18.65 -13.68
CA ARG A 185 -29.54 -17.25 -13.43
C ARG A 185 -30.77 -16.43 -13.13
N GLY A 186 -30.64 -15.43 -12.24
CA GLY A 186 -31.69 -14.46 -11.99
C GLY A 186 -31.85 -13.44 -13.13
N PRO A 187 -32.88 -12.59 -13.06
CA PRO A 187 -33.92 -12.57 -12.03
C PRO A 187 -34.95 -13.71 -12.21
N ALA A 188 -35.05 -14.61 -11.25
CA ALA A 188 -35.95 -15.75 -11.30
C ALA A 188 -36.30 -16.25 -9.89
N SER A 189 -37.47 -16.86 -9.73
CA SER A 189 -37.73 -17.70 -8.56
C SER A 189 -37.73 -19.17 -8.97
N TYR A 190 -37.08 -20.00 -8.18
CA TYR A 190 -36.92 -21.42 -8.51
C TYR A 190 -37.16 -22.32 -7.32
N ILE A 191 -37.94 -23.37 -7.55
CA ILE A 191 -38.16 -24.46 -6.62
C ILE A 191 -37.57 -25.73 -7.25
N PRO A 192 -36.56 -26.35 -6.63
CA PRO A 192 -35.92 -27.55 -7.18
C PRO A 192 -36.91 -28.73 -7.15
N PRO A 193 -37.08 -29.45 -8.27
CA PRO A 193 -37.82 -30.71 -8.30
C PRO A 193 -37.06 -31.79 -7.48
N ILE A 194 -37.74 -32.87 -7.19
CA ILE A 194 -37.22 -33.94 -6.32
C ILE A 194 -35.93 -34.58 -6.88
N GLN A 195 -35.86 -34.67 -8.20
CA GLN A 195 -34.73 -35.28 -8.94
C GLN A 195 -33.49 -34.40 -9.00
N VAL A 196 -33.58 -33.18 -8.46
CA VAL A 196 -32.50 -32.18 -8.55
C VAL A 196 -31.94 -31.88 -7.17
N LYS A 197 -30.63 -31.90 -7.07
CA LYS A 197 -29.89 -31.44 -5.90
C LYS A 197 -29.26 -30.07 -6.18
N VAL A 198 -29.49 -29.12 -5.28
CA VAL A 198 -28.80 -27.84 -5.31
C VAL A 198 -27.39 -28.05 -4.77
N MET A 199 -26.37 -27.59 -5.50
CA MET A 199 -24.99 -27.65 -5.07
C MET A 199 -24.72 -26.68 -3.94
N ASP A 200 -24.09 -27.16 -2.89
CA ASP A 200 -23.57 -26.32 -1.81
C ASP A 200 -22.24 -25.69 -2.28
N GLN A 201 -22.16 -24.39 -2.20
CA GLN A 201 -20.96 -23.61 -2.54
C GLN A 201 -19.97 -23.53 -1.35
N GLY A 202 -20.27 -24.20 -0.26
CA GLY A 202 -19.55 -24.14 1.01
C GLY A 202 -20.34 -23.38 2.10
N LEU A 203 -20.20 -23.82 3.35
CA LEU A 203 -20.88 -23.25 4.53
C LEU A 203 -22.41 -23.14 4.39
N LYS A 204 -23.07 -24.07 3.69
CA LYS A 204 -24.51 -24.10 3.41
C LYS A 204 -25.01 -22.90 2.59
N GLN A 205 -24.16 -22.30 1.76
CA GLN A 205 -24.54 -21.31 0.77
C GLN A 205 -24.89 -22.00 -0.53
N PHE A 206 -26.16 -21.92 -0.92
CA PHE A 206 -26.67 -22.55 -2.14
C PHE A 206 -26.74 -21.58 -3.33
N VAL A 207 -26.72 -20.29 -3.05
CA VAL A 207 -26.80 -19.23 -4.06
C VAL A 207 -25.39 -18.75 -4.39
N ARG A 208 -25.05 -18.81 -5.67
CA ARG A 208 -23.80 -18.26 -6.21
C ARG A 208 -24.02 -16.80 -6.54
N LYS A 209 -23.16 -15.93 -6.03
CA LYS A 209 -23.21 -14.50 -6.32
C LYS A 209 -22.18 -14.14 -7.37
N ALA A 210 -22.52 -13.18 -8.21
CA ALA A 210 -21.59 -12.61 -9.14
C ALA A 210 -20.48 -11.87 -8.40
N ILE A 211 -19.25 -12.02 -8.90
CA ILE A 211 -18.07 -11.37 -8.36
C ILE A 211 -17.87 -10.10 -9.16
N SER A 212 -17.98 -8.95 -8.48
CA SER A 212 -17.66 -7.67 -9.08
C SER A 212 -16.15 -7.50 -9.16
N LEU A 213 -15.66 -7.16 -10.33
CA LEU A 213 -14.26 -6.92 -10.62
C LEU A 213 -14.09 -5.47 -11.01
N ALA A 214 -13.22 -4.74 -10.30
CA ALA A 214 -12.82 -3.40 -10.69
C ALA A 214 -11.87 -3.43 -11.90
N GLU A 215 -11.53 -2.28 -12.46
CA GLU A 215 -10.71 -2.16 -13.67
C GLU A 215 -9.35 -2.89 -13.57
N ASN A 216 -8.76 -2.89 -12.37
CA ASN A 216 -7.46 -3.50 -12.11
C ASN A 216 -7.54 -4.83 -11.33
N GLU A 217 -8.71 -5.36 -11.18
CA GLU A 217 -8.94 -6.62 -10.49
C GLU A 217 -9.30 -7.74 -11.46
N GLY A 218 -8.98 -8.94 -11.06
CA GLY A 218 -9.32 -10.13 -11.81
C GLY A 218 -9.42 -11.35 -10.89
N ILE A 219 -9.91 -12.42 -11.44
CA ILE A 219 -10.01 -13.73 -10.79
C ILE A 219 -9.42 -14.81 -11.66
N TYR A 220 -8.87 -15.85 -11.01
CA TYR A 220 -8.48 -17.08 -11.71
C TYR A 220 -9.62 -18.10 -11.65
N ILE A 221 -9.94 -18.65 -12.79
CA ILE A 221 -11.03 -19.61 -12.94
C ILE A 221 -10.49 -20.89 -13.56
N ARG A 222 -10.87 -22.00 -12.95
CA ARG A 222 -10.60 -23.34 -13.48
C ARG A 222 -11.89 -23.95 -14.03
N HIS A 223 -11.84 -24.43 -15.26
CA HIS A 223 -12.93 -25.20 -15.84
C HIS A 223 -12.77 -26.68 -15.45
N LEU A 224 -13.73 -27.23 -14.72
CA LEU A 224 -13.65 -28.55 -14.08
C LEU A 224 -13.52 -29.70 -15.09
N GLN A 225 -14.20 -29.62 -16.23
CA GLN A 225 -14.17 -30.69 -17.24
C GLN A 225 -12.87 -30.71 -18.06
N THR A 226 -12.38 -29.53 -18.45
CA THR A 226 -11.19 -29.43 -19.32
C THR A 226 -9.90 -29.25 -18.54
N GLY A 227 -9.98 -28.90 -17.25
CA GLY A 227 -8.82 -28.56 -16.43
C GLY A 227 -8.11 -27.25 -16.83
N LYS A 228 -8.62 -26.52 -17.83
CA LYS A 228 -8.02 -25.27 -18.28
C LYS A 228 -8.25 -24.18 -17.26
N ILE A 229 -7.21 -23.41 -17.01
CA ILE A 229 -7.25 -22.26 -16.11
C ILE A 229 -7.14 -21.00 -16.95
N ARG A 230 -7.97 -20.00 -16.64
CA ARG A 230 -7.95 -18.70 -17.28
C ARG A 230 -8.03 -17.58 -16.24
N ALA A 231 -7.55 -16.42 -16.59
CA ALA A 231 -7.76 -15.21 -15.82
C ALA A 231 -8.87 -14.37 -16.46
N VAL A 232 -9.77 -13.86 -15.67
CA VAL A 232 -10.82 -12.93 -16.10
C VAL A 232 -10.55 -11.60 -15.42
N MET A 233 -10.41 -10.56 -16.23
CA MET A 233 -10.12 -9.20 -15.77
C MET A 233 -11.36 -8.34 -15.81
N GLY A 234 -11.45 -7.36 -14.90
CA GLY A 234 -12.47 -6.31 -14.90
C GLY A 234 -12.19 -5.19 -15.93
N PRO A 235 -13.06 -4.17 -16.01
CA PRO A 235 -14.22 -3.97 -15.14
C PRO A 235 -15.45 -4.78 -15.62
N GLN A 236 -15.89 -5.73 -14.84
CA GLN A 236 -17.12 -6.49 -15.10
C GLN A 236 -17.61 -7.22 -13.84
N SER A 237 -18.91 -7.54 -13.84
CA SER A 237 -19.47 -8.49 -12.87
C SER A 237 -19.43 -9.88 -13.50
N TYR A 238 -18.72 -10.79 -12.85
CA TYR A 238 -18.53 -12.14 -13.36
C TYR A 238 -19.24 -13.18 -12.50
N LEU A 239 -20.12 -13.92 -13.11
CA LEU A 239 -20.81 -15.05 -12.50
C LEU A 239 -20.20 -16.36 -13.02
N LEU A 240 -19.61 -17.13 -12.10
CA LEU A 240 -19.00 -18.43 -12.46
C LEU A 240 -20.01 -19.36 -13.10
N GLU A 241 -19.65 -20.02 -14.20
CA GLU A 241 -20.48 -21.00 -14.88
C GLU A 241 -20.59 -22.31 -14.08
N GLU A 242 -21.49 -23.22 -14.54
CA GLU A 242 -21.78 -24.48 -13.81
C GLU A 242 -20.58 -25.39 -13.62
N TYR A 243 -19.63 -25.37 -14.54
CA TYR A 243 -18.40 -26.16 -14.49
C TYR A 243 -17.18 -25.33 -14.12
N GLU A 244 -17.35 -24.13 -13.63
CA GLU A 244 -16.26 -23.25 -13.24
C GLU A 244 -16.16 -23.13 -11.72
N GLU A 245 -14.92 -23.07 -11.26
CA GLU A 245 -14.59 -22.79 -9.87
C GLU A 245 -13.46 -21.76 -9.79
N LEU A 246 -13.39 -21.06 -8.67
CA LEU A 246 -12.26 -20.19 -8.39
C LEU A 246 -11.03 -21.06 -8.18
N TRP A 247 -9.95 -20.68 -8.86
CA TRP A 247 -8.66 -21.36 -8.72
C TRP A 247 -7.70 -20.51 -7.89
N GLU A 248 -7.03 -21.13 -6.95
CA GLU A 248 -6.05 -20.48 -6.10
C GLU A 248 -4.67 -20.53 -6.75
N LYS A 249 -4.12 -19.36 -7.04
CA LYS A 249 -2.74 -19.25 -7.52
C LYS A 249 -1.79 -19.19 -6.33
N GLU A 250 -0.96 -20.19 -6.22
CA GLU A 250 0.16 -20.23 -5.30
C GLU A 250 1.38 -19.54 -5.94
N LEU A 251 2.02 -18.69 -5.20
CA LEU A 251 3.30 -18.08 -5.55
C LEU A 251 4.38 -18.62 -4.61
N SER A 252 5.64 -18.47 -5.00
CA SER A 252 6.73 -18.82 -4.12
C SER A 252 6.67 -17.99 -2.82
N PRO A 253 7.05 -18.54 -1.67
CA PRO A 253 6.99 -17.82 -0.39
C PRO A 253 7.74 -16.48 -0.43
N LEU A 254 8.84 -16.43 -1.17
CA LEU A 254 9.65 -15.23 -1.37
C LEU A 254 8.89 -14.14 -2.13
N VAL A 255 8.18 -14.51 -3.20
CA VAL A 255 7.36 -13.55 -3.97
C VAL A 255 6.20 -13.03 -3.12
N GLU A 256 5.55 -13.90 -2.34
CA GLU A 256 4.48 -13.49 -1.41
C GLU A 256 4.99 -12.48 -0.37
N GLU A 257 6.19 -12.70 0.15
CA GLU A 257 6.83 -11.80 1.10
C GLU A 257 7.18 -10.45 0.45
N ILE A 258 7.78 -10.50 -0.75
CA ILE A 258 8.13 -9.30 -1.51
C ILE A 258 6.87 -8.47 -1.84
N LEU A 259 5.80 -9.11 -2.29
CA LEU A 259 4.53 -8.44 -2.58
C LEU A 259 3.89 -7.84 -1.32
N ARG A 260 3.96 -8.55 -0.19
CA ARG A 260 3.46 -8.05 1.11
C ARG A 260 4.23 -6.83 1.59
N ASN A 261 5.54 -6.79 1.35
CA ASN A 261 6.43 -5.70 1.74
C ASN A 261 6.49 -4.55 0.70
N GLY A 262 5.54 -4.49 -0.23
CA GLY A 262 5.46 -3.40 -1.21
C GLY A 262 6.38 -3.55 -2.41
N GLY A 263 6.66 -4.79 -2.83
CA GLY A 263 7.34 -5.05 -4.10
C GLY A 263 8.86 -5.13 -4.05
N GLY A 264 9.46 -5.34 -2.88
CA GLY A 264 10.89 -5.61 -2.73
C GLY A 264 11.74 -4.42 -2.30
N CYS A 265 11.10 -3.38 -1.79
CA CYS A 265 11.81 -2.31 -1.09
C CYS A 265 12.14 -2.78 0.32
N GLY A 266 13.39 -3.13 0.59
CA GLY A 266 13.88 -3.25 1.96
C GLY A 266 13.69 -1.91 2.68
N ALA A 267 13.29 -1.97 3.95
CA ALA A 267 13.01 -0.78 4.76
C ALA A 267 14.20 0.18 4.92
N ASP A 268 15.39 -0.27 4.61
CA ASP A 268 16.63 0.44 4.88
C ASP A 268 17.17 1.28 3.70
N ASP A 269 16.54 1.24 2.54
CA ASP A 269 17.00 2.01 1.38
C ASP A 269 15.99 3.10 0.99
N ILE A 270 16.25 4.31 1.47
CA ILE A 270 15.43 5.51 1.24
C ILE A 270 15.22 5.77 -0.27
N ARG A 271 16.18 5.44 -1.13
CA ARG A 271 16.04 5.59 -2.57
C ARG A 271 15.01 4.63 -3.14
N LYS A 272 14.98 3.40 -2.65
CA LYS A 272 13.96 2.43 -3.07
C LYS A 272 12.57 2.90 -2.68
N MET A 273 12.41 3.49 -1.51
CA MET A 273 11.14 4.10 -1.10
C MET A 273 10.78 5.32 -1.96
N ALA A 274 11.75 6.05 -2.48
CA ALA A 274 11.50 7.19 -3.37
C ALA A 274 11.11 6.77 -4.80
N TYR A 275 11.67 5.65 -5.29
CA TYR A 275 11.36 5.13 -6.62
C TYR A 275 10.12 4.22 -6.64
N PHE A 276 9.92 3.47 -5.59
CA PHE A 276 8.69 2.73 -5.38
C PHE A 276 7.84 3.63 -4.47
N GLU A 277 7.00 4.45 -5.03
CA GLU A 277 5.92 5.05 -4.26
C GLU A 277 5.27 3.89 -3.50
N ALA A 278 5.59 3.79 -2.22
CA ALA A 278 4.84 2.96 -1.32
C ALA A 278 3.43 3.49 -1.47
N SER A 279 2.58 2.74 -2.17
CA SER A 279 1.18 3.12 -2.28
C SER A 279 0.73 3.34 -0.85
N ILE A 280 0.11 4.49 -0.61
CA ILE A 280 -0.45 4.84 0.71
C ILE A 280 -1.31 3.68 1.23
N ASP A 281 -1.83 2.87 0.32
CA ASP A 281 -2.55 1.62 0.59
C ASP A 281 -1.69 0.48 1.16
N SER A 282 -0.37 0.48 1.00
CA SER A 282 0.50 -0.57 1.58
C SER A 282 0.65 -0.45 3.09
N GLN A 283 0.35 0.72 3.68
CA GLN A 283 0.27 0.87 5.14
C GLN A 283 -0.99 0.22 5.73
N TYR A 284 -2.00 -0.05 4.91
CA TYR A 284 -3.20 -0.83 5.22
C TYR A 284 -3.15 -2.25 4.67
N ALA A 285 -2.02 -2.70 4.14
CA ALA A 285 -1.85 -4.09 3.75
C ALA A 285 -2.14 -4.96 4.97
N ASN A 286 -3.37 -5.45 4.98
CA ASN A 286 -3.91 -6.32 5.99
C ASN A 286 -2.91 -7.41 6.34
N LYS A 287 -2.70 -7.66 7.62
CA LYS A 287 -2.03 -8.85 8.15
C LYS A 287 -2.69 -10.16 7.68
N LYS A 288 -3.85 -10.11 7.02
CA LYS A 288 -4.46 -11.22 6.30
C LYS A 288 -3.70 -11.44 5.00
N GLY A 289 -3.28 -12.67 4.77
CA GLY A 289 -2.63 -13.05 3.52
C GLY A 289 -3.48 -12.66 2.30
N ARG A 290 -2.84 -12.55 1.15
CA ARG A 290 -3.47 -12.27 -0.14
C ARG A 290 -4.60 -13.27 -0.43
N ASP A 291 -5.71 -12.83 -0.99
CA ASP A 291 -6.71 -13.71 -1.58
C ASP A 291 -6.10 -14.39 -2.83
N LYS A 292 -5.81 -15.69 -2.70
CA LYS A 292 -5.16 -16.48 -3.75
C LYS A 292 -6.01 -16.67 -5.00
N THR A 293 -7.31 -16.43 -4.91
CA THR A 293 -8.23 -16.56 -6.04
C THR A 293 -8.23 -15.32 -6.94
N ARG A 294 -7.77 -14.18 -6.41
CA ARG A 294 -7.64 -12.93 -7.16
C ARG A 294 -6.39 -12.94 -8.03
N VAL A 295 -6.50 -12.32 -9.20
CA VAL A 295 -5.38 -12.17 -10.11
C VAL A 295 -4.30 -11.33 -9.46
N VAL A 296 -3.07 -11.82 -9.55
CA VAL A 296 -1.91 -11.10 -9.04
C VAL A 296 -1.57 -9.98 -10.00
N THR A 297 -1.69 -8.76 -9.53
CA THR A 297 -1.32 -7.56 -10.26
C THR A 297 -0.18 -6.86 -9.53
N TYR A 298 0.78 -6.39 -10.29
CA TYR A 298 1.89 -5.61 -9.78
C TYR A 298 2.02 -4.32 -10.59
N ARG A 299 1.95 -3.18 -9.92
CA ARG A 299 2.14 -1.88 -10.56
C ARG A 299 3.63 -1.62 -10.73
N CYS A 300 4.12 -1.70 -11.97
CA CYS A 300 5.47 -1.34 -12.31
C CYS A 300 5.64 0.18 -12.22
N PRO A 301 6.52 0.69 -11.34
CA PRO A 301 6.84 2.10 -11.30
C PRO A 301 7.47 2.59 -12.60
N GLY A 302 7.43 3.90 -12.83
CA GLY A 302 8.12 4.48 -13.97
C GLY A 302 9.62 4.16 -13.95
N ASN A 303 10.18 3.97 -15.13
CA ASN A 303 11.60 3.65 -15.33
C ASN A 303 12.07 2.33 -14.68
N THR A 304 11.17 1.38 -14.55
CA THR A 304 11.47 0.04 -14.06
C THR A 304 10.99 -1.02 -15.02
N ALA A 305 11.45 -2.24 -14.84
CA ALA A 305 11.02 -3.40 -15.61
C ALA A 305 10.80 -4.60 -14.69
N VAL A 306 9.80 -5.41 -15.02
CA VAL A 306 9.50 -6.65 -14.32
C VAL A 306 9.44 -7.77 -15.34
N GLN A 307 10.13 -8.86 -15.05
CA GLN A 307 10.09 -10.05 -15.90
C GLN A 307 9.10 -11.04 -15.32
N VAL A 308 8.21 -11.50 -16.19
CA VAL A 308 7.24 -12.56 -15.94
C VAL A 308 7.60 -13.75 -16.82
N TYR A 309 7.70 -14.93 -16.23
CA TYR A 309 8.16 -16.12 -16.90
C TYR A 309 7.09 -17.22 -16.94
N LYS A 310 6.86 -17.80 -18.11
CA LYS A 310 6.01 -18.97 -18.30
C LYS A 310 6.88 -20.23 -18.35
N TYR A 311 6.99 -20.95 -17.27
CA TYR A 311 7.86 -22.13 -17.17
C TYR A 311 7.47 -23.25 -18.15
N LYS A 312 6.17 -23.40 -18.42
CA LYS A 312 5.68 -24.43 -19.33
C LYS A 312 6.09 -24.18 -20.78
N GLU A 313 6.03 -22.93 -21.22
CA GLU A 313 6.36 -22.53 -22.59
C GLU A 313 7.83 -22.09 -22.71
N LYS A 314 8.55 -21.98 -21.59
CA LYS A 314 9.94 -21.48 -21.51
C LYS A 314 10.10 -20.10 -22.15
N THR A 315 9.06 -19.27 -22.06
CA THR A 315 9.04 -17.91 -22.60
C THR A 315 8.93 -16.91 -21.47
N GLY A 316 9.67 -15.81 -21.56
CA GLY A 316 9.56 -14.68 -20.66
C GLY A 316 8.99 -13.47 -21.39
N ARG A 317 8.25 -12.64 -20.68
CA ARG A 317 7.86 -11.31 -21.13
C ARG A 317 8.32 -10.29 -20.11
N VAL A 318 8.66 -9.11 -20.58
CA VAL A 318 9.08 -8.00 -19.73
C VAL A 318 8.01 -6.92 -19.80
N VAL A 319 7.62 -6.42 -18.64
CA VAL A 319 6.69 -5.31 -18.50
C VAL A 319 7.47 -4.10 -18.04
N PHE A 320 7.41 -3.02 -18.82
CA PHE A 320 8.11 -1.76 -18.52
C PHE A 320 7.15 -0.78 -17.86
N GLY A 321 7.59 -0.13 -16.79
CA GLY A 321 6.82 0.92 -16.15
C GLY A 321 6.82 2.25 -16.93
N PRO A 322 5.80 3.12 -16.69
CA PRO A 322 4.67 2.90 -15.80
C PRO A 322 3.59 2.02 -16.45
N ASP A 323 3.38 0.82 -15.94
CA ASP A 323 2.38 -0.13 -16.44
C ASP A 323 2.01 -1.13 -15.34
N MET A 324 1.00 -1.94 -15.59
CA MET A 324 0.57 -2.97 -14.66
C MET A 324 0.94 -4.37 -15.16
N ALA A 325 1.79 -5.07 -14.43
CA ALA A 325 2.07 -6.47 -14.68
C ALA A 325 0.93 -7.33 -14.12
N ILE A 326 0.14 -7.90 -15.01
CA ILE A 326 -0.93 -8.84 -14.70
C ILE A 326 -0.38 -10.24 -14.89
N LEU A 327 -0.43 -11.05 -13.84
CA LEU A 327 0.12 -12.39 -13.86
C LEU A 327 -0.91 -13.40 -14.40
N GLY A 328 -0.55 -14.09 -15.46
CA GLY A 328 -1.36 -15.19 -15.99
C GLY A 328 -1.35 -16.42 -15.06
N PRO A 329 -2.24 -17.39 -15.30
CA PRO A 329 -2.35 -18.58 -14.44
C PRO A 329 -1.04 -19.39 -14.35
N GLN A 330 -0.31 -19.48 -15.45
CA GLN A 330 0.94 -20.25 -15.57
C GLN A 330 2.19 -19.38 -15.57
N GLU A 331 2.05 -18.11 -15.21
CA GLU A 331 3.13 -17.14 -15.17
C GLU A 331 3.59 -16.92 -13.73
N ASP A 332 4.89 -16.75 -13.53
CA ASP A 332 5.49 -16.41 -12.26
C ASP A 332 6.44 -15.22 -12.41
N PHE A 333 6.62 -14.46 -11.35
CA PHE A 333 7.60 -13.38 -11.33
C PHE A 333 9.02 -13.95 -11.25
N ASN A 334 9.93 -13.37 -12.02
CA ASN A 334 11.35 -13.63 -11.85
C ASN A 334 11.87 -12.82 -10.66
N ILE A 335 12.57 -13.49 -9.74
CA ILE A 335 13.16 -12.89 -8.55
C ILE A 335 14.61 -12.54 -8.86
N LEU A 336 14.96 -11.28 -8.66
CA LEU A 336 16.33 -10.80 -8.69
C LEU A 336 16.91 -10.85 -7.27
N SER A 337 18.05 -11.50 -7.10
CA SER A 337 18.80 -11.53 -5.85
C SER A 337 20.02 -10.63 -6.01
N LEU A 338 19.96 -9.43 -5.44
CA LEU A 338 20.95 -8.38 -5.64
C LEU A 338 21.91 -8.29 -4.47
N SER A 339 23.16 -7.97 -4.80
CA SER A 339 24.18 -7.61 -3.81
C SER A 339 23.88 -6.23 -3.23
N ALA A 340 23.94 -6.11 -1.92
CA ALA A 340 23.76 -4.84 -1.21
C ALA A 340 24.80 -4.67 -0.08
N GLY A 341 24.81 -3.46 0.51
CA GLY A 341 25.75 -3.13 1.59
C GLY A 341 27.07 -2.50 1.09
N LYS A 342 27.96 -2.22 2.02
CA LYS A 342 29.28 -1.61 1.81
C LYS A 342 30.27 -2.26 2.77
N PRO A 343 31.14 -3.19 2.33
CA PRO A 343 31.27 -3.76 0.97
C PRO A 343 30.05 -4.60 0.56
N LYS A 344 29.93 -4.86 -0.75
CA LYS A 344 28.81 -5.62 -1.30
C LYS A 344 28.76 -7.05 -0.76
N ARG A 345 27.58 -7.49 -0.33
CA ARG A 345 27.28 -8.87 0.08
C ARG A 345 26.28 -9.46 -0.89
N GLU A 346 26.52 -10.67 -1.32
CA GLU A 346 25.65 -11.40 -2.24
C GLU A 346 24.30 -11.73 -1.59
N ASN A 347 23.23 -11.76 -2.38
CA ASN A 347 21.88 -12.14 -1.97
C ASN A 347 21.30 -11.33 -0.78
N ALA A 348 21.78 -10.12 -0.58
CA ALA A 348 21.33 -9.28 0.52
C ALA A 348 19.97 -8.62 0.27
N LEU A 349 19.56 -8.52 -0.98
CA LEU A 349 18.32 -7.90 -1.39
C LEU A 349 17.62 -8.75 -2.45
N GLN A 350 16.35 -9.01 -2.23
CA GLN A 350 15.50 -9.71 -3.19
C GLN A 350 14.40 -8.76 -3.69
N THR A 351 14.24 -8.71 -5.01
CA THR A 351 13.26 -7.86 -5.67
C THR A 351 12.72 -8.53 -6.93
N ILE A 352 11.51 -8.18 -7.31
CA ILE A 352 10.92 -8.59 -8.60
C ILE A 352 11.06 -7.50 -9.67
N CYS A 353 11.56 -6.33 -9.28
CA CYS A 353 11.57 -5.14 -10.10
C CYS A 353 13.01 -4.69 -10.34
N LEU A 354 13.35 -4.49 -11.63
CA LEU A 354 14.64 -3.99 -12.08
C LEU A 354 14.53 -2.50 -12.40
N MET A 355 15.40 -1.68 -11.83
CA MET A 355 15.53 -0.26 -12.19
C MET A 355 16.36 -0.10 -13.46
N LEU A 356 15.82 0.62 -14.44
CA LEU A 356 16.50 0.82 -15.72
C LEU A 356 17.56 1.94 -15.66
N GLY A 357 17.45 2.81 -14.67
CA GLY A 357 18.37 3.93 -14.49
C GLY A 357 17.94 5.18 -15.27
N PRO A 358 18.67 6.29 -15.17
CA PRO A 358 19.98 6.39 -14.51
C PRO A 358 19.93 6.24 -12.98
N ASP A 359 20.82 5.42 -12.46
CA ASP A 359 21.02 5.19 -11.02
C ASP A 359 22.52 5.14 -10.71
N TYR A 360 22.88 4.95 -9.47
CA TYR A 360 24.28 4.78 -9.07
C TYR A 360 24.46 3.61 -8.10
N ILE A 361 25.58 2.92 -8.29
CA ILE A 361 26.03 1.82 -7.44
C ILE A 361 27.22 2.32 -6.65
N THR A 362 27.22 2.13 -5.35
CA THR A 362 28.36 2.46 -4.48
C THR A 362 28.98 1.21 -3.92
N ASP A 363 30.30 1.14 -3.87
CA ASP A 363 31.01 0.03 -3.24
C ASP A 363 32.27 0.50 -2.53
N ILE A 364 32.81 -0.35 -1.68
CA ILE A 364 34.09 -0.16 -0.98
C ILE A 364 35.02 -1.26 -1.42
N LEU A 365 36.12 -0.86 -2.06
CA LEU A 365 37.14 -1.75 -2.57
C LEU A 365 38.40 -1.64 -1.72
N GLU A 366 38.97 -2.76 -1.32
CA GLU A 366 40.32 -2.82 -0.78
C GLU A 366 41.27 -3.21 -1.91
N VAL A 367 42.30 -2.40 -2.09
CA VAL A 367 43.29 -2.53 -3.16
C VAL A 367 44.69 -2.36 -2.56
N GLU A 368 45.68 -2.95 -3.20
CA GLU A 368 47.08 -2.84 -2.81
C GLU A 368 47.88 -2.23 -3.97
N THR A 369 48.68 -1.25 -3.66
CA THR A 369 49.58 -0.59 -4.62
C THR A 369 50.85 -1.39 -4.85
N SER A 370 51.70 -1.00 -5.82
CA SER A 370 52.97 -1.71 -6.10
C SER A 370 53.99 -1.62 -4.97
N ASP A 371 53.86 -0.66 -4.08
CA ASP A 371 54.65 -0.45 -2.86
C ASP A 371 53.97 -1.00 -1.60
N HIS A 372 53.06 -1.97 -1.76
CA HIS A 372 52.33 -2.67 -0.70
C HIS A 372 51.47 -1.80 0.21
N ALA A 373 51.12 -0.58 -0.22
CA ALA A 373 50.17 0.23 0.50
C ALA A 373 48.73 -0.30 0.29
N ARG A 374 48.06 -0.68 1.38
CA ARG A 374 46.67 -1.11 1.36
C ARG A 374 45.74 0.11 1.47
N LEU A 375 44.90 0.25 0.49
CA LEU A 375 43.97 1.38 0.37
C LEU A 375 42.53 0.88 0.34
N ARG A 376 41.66 1.61 1.03
CA ARG A 376 40.20 1.46 0.97
C ARG A 376 39.65 2.58 0.12
N ILE A 377 39.11 2.22 -1.03
CA ILE A 377 38.55 3.16 -1.99
C ILE A 377 37.01 3.06 -1.96
N LYS A 378 36.35 4.16 -1.71
CA LYS A 378 34.89 4.26 -1.86
C LYS A 378 34.59 4.81 -3.26
N ILE A 379 33.89 4.01 -4.03
CA ILE A 379 33.51 4.37 -5.40
C ILE A 379 32.00 4.50 -5.55
N ALA A 380 31.58 5.36 -6.46
CA ALA A 380 30.22 5.44 -6.95
C ALA A 380 30.23 5.34 -8.48
N CYS A 381 29.41 4.48 -9.03
CA CYS A 381 29.34 4.26 -10.47
C CYS A 381 27.92 4.55 -10.94
N ASN A 382 27.76 5.50 -11.85
CA ASN A 382 26.49 5.79 -12.48
C ASN A 382 26.20 4.77 -13.56
N ASN A 383 25.01 4.20 -13.53
CA ASN A 383 24.60 3.13 -14.44
C ASN A 383 23.21 3.33 -15.00
N HIS A 384 22.96 2.76 -16.14
CA HIS A 384 21.64 2.58 -16.75
C HIS A 384 21.65 1.36 -17.67
N PHE A 385 20.47 0.90 -18.02
CA PHE A 385 20.31 -0.16 -19.01
C PHE A 385 19.93 0.41 -20.35
N GLU A 386 20.64 0.01 -21.40
CA GLU A 386 20.28 0.33 -22.79
C GLU A 386 19.37 -0.79 -23.32
N VAL A 387 18.09 -0.50 -23.50
CA VAL A 387 17.09 -1.45 -23.97
C VAL A 387 16.37 -0.90 -25.18
N VAL A 388 16.27 -1.71 -26.22
CA VAL A 388 15.42 -1.43 -27.38
C VAL A 388 14.05 -2.03 -27.11
N ARG A 389 13.06 -1.17 -26.82
CA ARG A 389 11.67 -1.62 -26.59
C ARG A 389 11.09 -2.18 -27.89
N GLY A 390 10.46 -3.35 -27.79
CA GLY A 390 9.90 -4.08 -28.93
C GLY A 390 10.79 -5.21 -29.46
N ASP A 391 12.06 -5.29 -29.03
CA ASP A 391 12.93 -6.44 -29.31
C ASP A 391 12.99 -7.39 -28.10
N ASN A 392 12.27 -8.50 -28.17
CA ASN A 392 12.21 -9.49 -27.10
C ASN A 392 13.58 -10.01 -26.63
N LYS A 393 14.58 -10.06 -27.52
CA LYS A 393 15.93 -10.50 -27.14
C LYS A 393 16.62 -9.47 -26.26
N SER A 394 16.58 -8.21 -26.66
CA SER A 394 17.14 -7.09 -25.88
C SER A 394 16.42 -6.93 -24.55
N GLU A 395 15.08 -7.07 -24.52
CA GLU A 395 14.30 -6.99 -23.30
C GLU A 395 14.59 -8.09 -22.30
N GLN A 396 14.77 -9.33 -22.78
CA GLN A 396 15.11 -10.45 -21.91
C GLN A 396 16.57 -10.43 -21.45
N ALA A 397 17.46 -9.86 -22.25
CA ALA A 397 18.88 -9.78 -21.94
C ALA A 397 19.16 -8.99 -20.65
N ILE A 398 18.37 -7.97 -20.33
CA ILE A 398 18.55 -7.19 -19.08
C ILE A 398 18.41 -8.03 -17.82
N PHE A 399 17.67 -9.13 -17.88
CA PHE A 399 17.47 -10.07 -16.76
C PHE A 399 18.40 -11.30 -16.84
N SER A 400 19.31 -11.36 -17.81
CA SER A 400 20.25 -12.49 -17.98
C SER A 400 21.18 -12.68 -16.78
N VAL A 401 21.52 -11.59 -16.08
CA VAL A 401 22.37 -11.59 -14.90
C VAL A 401 21.53 -11.30 -13.65
N PRO A 402 21.24 -12.30 -12.81
CA PRO A 402 20.38 -12.11 -11.64
C PRO A 402 20.91 -11.09 -10.63
N ASP A 403 22.22 -11.07 -10.41
CA ASP A 403 22.94 -10.11 -9.56
C ASP A 403 23.83 -9.19 -10.41
N PHE A 404 23.20 -8.29 -11.12
CA PHE A 404 23.94 -7.35 -11.97
C PHE A 404 24.80 -6.37 -11.16
N ILE A 405 24.37 -6.04 -9.93
CA ILE A 405 25.15 -5.16 -9.01
C ILE A 405 26.44 -5.83 -8.60
N GLY A 406 26.36 -7.06 -8.09
CA GLY A 406 27.53 -7.83 -7.68
C GLY A 406 28.45 -8.16 -8.87
N PHE A 407 27.86 -8.46 -10.02
CA PHE A 407 28.63 -8.69 -11.26
C PHE A 407 29.40 -7.44 -11.69
N ALA A 408 28.73 -6.28 -11.79
CA ALA A 408 29.37 -5.03 -12.16
C ALA A 408 30.44 -4.59 -11.16
N CYS A 409 30.16 -4.67 -9.84
CA CYS A 409 31.12 -4.33 -8.81
C CYS A 409 32.35 -5.23 -8.82
N ARG A 410 32.18 -6.54 -9.06
CA ARG A 410 33.31 -7.49 -9.18
C ARG A 410 34.18 -7.19 -10.38
N GLU A 411 33.57 -6.94 -11.54
CA GLU A 411 34.30 -6.62 -12.77
C GLU A 411 35.03 -5.28 -12.63
N ILE A 412 34.36 -4.24 -12.16
CA ILE A 412 34.97 -2.91 -11.90
C ILE A 412 36.07 -3.05 -10.86
N GLY A 413 35.81 -3.74 -9.77
CA GLY A 413 36.79 -3.96 -8.72
C GLY A 413 38.03 -4.73 -9.19
N SER A 414 37.86 -5.71 -10.07
CA SER A 414 38.97 -6.47 -10.69
C SER A 414 39.85 -5.56 -11.55
N ARG A 415 39.24 -4.74 -12.40
CA ARG A 415 39.97 -3.76 -13.25
C ARG A 415 40.70 -2.73 -12.41
N ILE A 416 40.08 -2.22 -11.37
CA ILE A 416 40.68 -1.24 -10.47
C ILE A 416 41.88 -1.87 -9.73
N ARG A 417 41.72 -3.08 -9.13
CA ARG A 417 42.80 -3.78 -8.48
C ARG A 417 43.99 -4.03 -9.41
N GLY A 418 43.67 -4.49 -10.63
CA GLY A 418 44.73 -4.74 -11.63
C GLY A 418 45.48 -3.48 -12.09
N ALA A 419 44.84 -2.31 -12.09
CA ALA A 419 45.46 -1.06 -12.42
C ALA A 419 46.31 -0.49 -11.24
N VAL A 420 45.72 -0.49 -10.03
CA VAL A 420 46.35 0.08 -8.82
C VAL A 420 47.56 -0.72 -8.40
N SER A 421 47.56 -2.04 -8.54
CA SER A 421 48.71 -2.90 -8.19
C SER A 421 49.98 -2.63 -9.00
N ARG A 422 49.87 -1.93 -10.12
CA ARG A 422 51.01 -1.56 -10.98
C ARG A 422 51.60 -0.20 -10.67
N ILE A 423 50.97 0.60 -9.84
CA ILE A 423 51.26 2.02 -9.63
C ILE A 423 51.67 2.22 -8.17
N ARG A 424 52.61 3.12 -7.92
CA ARG A 424 53.01 3.49 -6.57
C ARG A 424 51.98 4.37 -5.91
N PHE A 425 51.94 4.34 -4.58
CA PHE A 425 50.95 5.11 -3.80
C PHE A 425 50.97 6.60 -4.09
N ASP A 426 52.17 7.24 -4.18
CA ASP A 426 52.29 8.68 -4.44
C ASP A 426 51.69 9.11 -5.79
N GLU A 427 51.94 8.31 -6.81
CA GLU A 427 51.39 8.55 -8.14
C GLU A 427 49.88 8.31 -8.20
N PHE A 428 49.45 7.23 -7.57
CA PHE A 428 48.01 6.93 -7.45
C PHE A 428 47.27 8.03 -6.70
N HIS A 429 47.82 8.52 -5.58
CA HIS A 429 47.14 9.56 -4.80
C HIS A 429 47.01 10.88 -5.58
N LYS A 430 48.00 11.25 -6.38
CA LYS A 430 47.99 12.48 -7.21
C LYS A 430 46.98 12.40 -8.38
N TYR A 431 46.87 11.24 -9.01
CA TYR A 431 46.13 11.08 -10.26
C TYR A 431 45.04 10.02 -10.17
N SER A 432 44.50 9.74 -8.98
CA SER A 432 43.58 8.66 -8.67
C SER A 432 42.36 8.62 -9.60
N MET A 433 41.68 9.74 -9.83
CA MET A 433 40.51 9.81 -10.71
C MET A 433 40.89 9.44 -12.15
N LYS A 434 42.00 9.94 -12.68
CA LYS A 434 42.40 9.65 -14.04
C LYS A 434 42.78 8.17 -14.21
N ILE A 435 43.48 7.62 -13.25
CA ILE A 435 43.90 6.20 -13.23
C ILE A 435 42.69 5.30 -13.13
N LEU A 436 41.76 5.57 -12.21
CA LEU A 436 40.59 4.75 -11.99
C LEU A 436 39.61 4.80 -13.17
N ARG A 437 39.40 5.98 -13.77
CA ARG A 437 38.59 6.08 -14.99
C ARG A 437 39.24 5.32 -16.15
N ALA A 438 40.52 5.45 -16.37
CA ALA A 438 41.26 4.71 -17.40
C ALA A 438 41.18 3.19 -17.16
N ALA A 439 41.24 2.75 -15.91
CA ALA A 439 41.17 1.35 -15.54
C ALA A 439 39.76 0.75 -15.80
N VAL A 440 38.69 1.49 -15.48
CA VAL A 440 37.34 1.01 -15.61
C VAL A 440 36.88 1.05 -17.06
N PHE A 441 37.01 2.20 -17.72
CA PHE A 441 36.49 2.39 -19.09
C PHE A 441 37.43 1.85 -20.16
N GLY A 442 38.72 1.72 -19.84
CA GLY A 442 39.72 1.40 -20.83
C GLY A 442 40.22 2.62 -21.61
N VAL A 443 41.23 2.40 -22.41
CA VAL A 443 41.90 3.45 -23.22
C VAL A 443 41.86 3.01 -24.68
N ASP A 444 41.41 3.91 -25.57
CA ASP A 444 41.42 3.69 -27.00
C ASP A 444 42.86 3.64 -27.56
N THR A 445 43.05 3.13 -28.74
CA THR A 445 44.33 3.07 -29.48
C THR A 445 45.05 4.43 -29.56
N LYS A 446 44.29 5.55 -29.42
CA LYS A 446 44.82 6.93 -29.37
C LYS A 446 45.14 7.45 -27.99
N GLY A 447 45.09 6.63 -26.94
CA GLY A 447 45.36 7.04 -25.56
C GLY A 447 44.24 7.84 -24.88
N LYS A 448 43.05 7.95 -25.48
CA LYS A 448 41.87 8.61 -24.88
C LYS A 448 41.07 7.59 -24.08
N VAL A 449 40.65 7.96 -22.86
CA VAL A 449 39.77 7.14 -22.04
C VAL A 449 38.42 7.06 -22.69
N LEU A 450 37.83 5.86 -22.79
CA LEU A 450 36.48 5.65 -23.28
C LEU A 450 35.45 6.29 -22.36
N ASP A 451 34.34 6.74 -22.94
CA ASP A 451 33.33 7.50 -22.20
C ASP A 451 32.35 6.59 -21.42
N ARG A 452 32.30 5.29 -21.75
CA ARG A 452 31.37 4.33 -21.15
C ARG A 452 31.93 2.91 -21.12
N LEU A 453 31.50 2.13 -20.13
CA LEU A 453 31.71 0.69 -20.04
C LEU A 453 30.38 0.00 -20.31
N TYR A 454 30.33 -0.83 -21.34
CA TYR A 454 29.16 -1.60 -21.73
C TYR A 454 29.34 -3.07 -21.40
N PHE A 455 28.33 -3.66 -20.75
CA PHE A 455 28.26 -5.09 -20.45
C PHE A 455 27.35 -5.78 -21.47
N GLU A 456 27.93 -6.57 -22.35
CA GLU A 456 27.20 -7.27 -23.42
C GLU A 456 26.20 -8.28 -22.87
N ALA A 457 26.44 -8.86 -21.68
CA ALA A 457 25.60 -9.88 -21.10
C ALA A 457 24.19 -9.39 -20.75
N ASN A 458 24.05 -8.15 -20.26
CA ASN A 458 22.78 -7.62 -19.74
C ASN A 458 22.50 -6.17 -20.18
N HIS A 459 23.22 -5.66 -21.14
CA HIS A 459 23.07 -4.29 -21.67
C HIS A 459 23.20 -3.19 -20.59
N LEU A 460 23.90 -3.49 -19.50
CA LEU A 460 24.23 -2.50 -18.47
C LEU A 460 25.34 -1.58 -18.95
N VAL A 461 25.15 -0.29 -18.80
CA VAL A 461 26.13 0.75 -19.16
C VAL A 461 26.55 1.50 -17.92
N ILE A 462 27.83 1.61 -17.70
CA ILE A 462 28.43 2.50 -16.70
C ILE A 462 28.89 3.76 -17.41
N THR A 463 28.35 4.91 -17.02
CA THR A 463 28.63 6.19 -17.67
C THR A 463 29.65 7.03 -16.91
N ASN A 464 29.70 6.89 -15.61
CA ASN A 464 30.64 7.62 -14.79
C ASN A 464 31.10 6.78 -13.61
N VAL A 465 32.36 6.98 -13.22
CA VAL A 465 32.93 6.43 -11.99
C VAL A 465 33.48 7.61 -11.19
N ASP A 466 32.96 7.76 -10.00
CA ASP A 466 33.35 8.78 -9.03
C ASP A 466 34.02 8.15 -7.83
N VAL A 467 35.05 8.81 -7.32
CA VAL A 467 35.81 8.38 -6.14
C VAL A 467 35.43 9.25 -4.96
N GLN A 468 34.68 8.67 -4.03
CA GLN A 468 34.19 9.41 -2.86
C GLN A 468 35.26 9.61 -1.80
N SER A 469 36.06 8.57 -1.52
CA SER A 469 37.19 8.68 -0.60
C SER A 469 38.22 7.61 -0.91
N ILE A 470 39.49 7.94 -0.58
CA ILE A 470 40.62 7.02 -0.60
C ILE A 470 41.28 7.09 0.78
N GLU A 471 41.22 6.02 1.50
CA GLU A 471 41.76 5.94 2.87
C GLU A 471 42.74 4.80 2.97
N PRO A 472 43.96 5.01 3.52
CA PRO A 472 44.84 3.93 3.88
C PRO A 472 44.17 3.04 4.93
N VAL A 473 44.28 1.73 4.76
CA VAL A 473 43.77 0.74 5.74
C VAL A 473 44.62 0.76 6.99
N ASP A 474 45.91 0.93 6.81
CA ASP A 474 46.88 1.03 7.91
C ASP A 474 46.76 2.40 8.59
N THR A 475 46.53 2.38 9.90
CA THR A 475 46.40 3.58 10.73
C THR A 475 47.71 4.40 10.77
N HIS A 476 48.88 3.75 10.81
CA HIS A 476 50.15 4.44 10.83
C HIS A 476 50.39 5.19 9.52
N MET A 477 50.10 4.59 8.40
CA MET A 477 50.18 5.24 7.10
C MET A 477 49.20 6.41 6.97
N ARG A 478 47.97 6.25 7.46
CA ARG A 478 46.97 7.31 7.46
C ARG A 478 47.41 8.52 8.28
N ASP A 479 47.96 8.29 9.48
CA ASP A 479 48.44 9.36 10.35
C ASP A 479 49.65 10.07 9.74
N SER A 480 50.55 9.31 9.08
CA SER A 480 51.70 9.88 8.35
C SER A 480 51.27 10.72 7.16
N LEU A 481 50.25 10.26 6.40
CA LEU A 481 49.65 11.00 5.29
C LEU A 481 49.00 12.28 5.79
N MET A 482 48.20 12.22 6.86
CA MET A 482 47.57 13.40 7.45
C MET A 482 48.60 14.45 7.88
N LYS A 483 49.69 14.01 8.53
CA LYS A 483 50.80 14.91 8.90
C LYS A 483 51.46 15.53 7.67
N SER A 484 51.69 14.74 6.60
CA SER A 484 52.29 15.23 5.35
C SER A 484 51.35 16.25 4.67
N VAL A 485 50.03 15.96 4.60
CA VAL A 485 49.05 16.90 4.03
C VAL A 485 48.97 18.17 4.89
N GLN A 486 48.95 18.05 6.20
CA GLN A 486 48.93 19.19 7.10
C GLN A 486 50.16 20.09 6.92
N MET A 487 51.37 19.48 6.84
CA MET A 487 52.60 20.22 6.57
C MET A 487 52.58 20.88 5.20
N ALA A 488 52.04 20.21 4.16
CA ALA A 488 51.93 20.79 2.82
C ALA A 488 50.96 21.99 2.81
N ILE A 489 49.85 21.89 3.53
CA ILE A 489 48.88 23.00 3.70
C ILE A 489 49.55 24.15 4.48
N GLU A 490 50.27 23.85 5.56
CA GLU A 490 50.97 24.89 6.33
C GLU A 490 52.02 25.61 5.47
N ILE A 491 52.79 24.86 4.66
CA ILE A 491 53.76 25.45 3.74
C ILE A 491 53.05 26.33 2.67
N ALA A 492 51.97 25.82 2.09
CA ALA A 492 51.21 26.58 1.12
C ALA A 492 50.59 27.82 1.74
N THR A 493 50.02 27.73 2.93
CA THR A 493 49.44 28.86 3.67
C THR A 493 50.53 29.90 4.00
N ARG A 494 51.66 29.49 4.51
CA ARG A 494 52.79 30.39 4.80
C ARG A 494 53.33 31.05 3.52
N SER A 495 53.36 30.30 2.40
CA SER A 495 53.75 30.88 1.12
C SER A 495 52.78 31.92 0.62
N ILE A 496 51.48 31.69 0.77
CA ILE A 496 50.41 32.64 0.42
C ILE A 496 50.46 33.87 1.36
N GLU A 497 50.62 33.66 2.67
CA GLU A 497 50.80 34.73 3.66
C GLU A 497 51.99 35.59 3.33
N ALA A 498 53.17 34.97 3.10
CA ALA A 498 54.39 35.68 2.72
C ALA A 498 54.22 36.46 1.39
N SER A 499 53.55 35.88 0.40
CA SER A 499 53.28 36.58 -0.86
C SER A 499 52.36 37.78 -0.67
N ALA A 500 51.31 37.62 0.15
CA ALA A 500 50.37 38.69 0.48
C ALA A 500 51.05 39.82 1.31
N GLU A 501 51.92 39.43 2.25
CA GLU A 501 52.70 40.38 3.04
C GLU A 501 53.70 41.19 2.17
N HIS A 502 54.39 40.50 1.22
CA HIS A 502 55.21 41.15 0.25
C HIS A 502 54.45 42.09 -0.68
N GLU A 503 53.29 41.69 -1.10
CA GLU A 503 52.42 42.51 -1.95
C GLU A 503 51.86 43.74 -1.20
N ALA A 504 51.45 43.56 0.06
CA ALA A 504 51.02 44.66 0.94
C ALA A 504 52.18 45.64 1.20
N SER A 505 53.38 45.15 1.51
CA SER A 505 54.58 45.95 1.69
C SER A 505 54.95 46.77 0.45
N ARG A 506 54.85 46.14 -0.74
CA ARG A 506 55.07 46.82 -2.01
C ARG A 506 54.04 47.96 -2.25
N MET A 507 52.78 47.68 -2.02
CA MET A 507 51.68 48.66 -2.17
C MET A 507 51.89 49.81 -1.15
N GLU A 508 52.32 49.54 0.08
CA GLU A 508 52.61 50.56 1.06
C GLU A 508 53.80 51.42 0.65
N GLN A 509 54.90 50.81 0.10
CA GLN A 509 56.03 51.57 -0.43
C GLN A 509 55.65 52.40 -1.68
N GLU A 510 54.85 51.86 -2.59
CA GLU A 510 54.35 52.59 -3.70
C GLU A 510 53.47 53.77 -3.29
N ALA A 511 52.57 53.61 -2.31
CA ALA A 511 51.72 54.63 -1.75
C ALA A 511 52.56 55.73 -1.04
N LYS A 512 53.58 55.35 -0.27
CA LYS A 512 54.52 56.28 0.35
C LYS A 512 55.27 57.07 -0.71
N GLY A 513 55.78 56.39 -1.74
CA GLY A 513 56.48 57.04 -2.85
C GLY A 513 55.59 58.02 -3.66
N GLN A 514 54.33 57.67 -3.84
CA GLN A 514 53.35 58.58 -4.48
C GLN A 514 53.08 59.78 -3.62
N LEU A 515 52.93 59.61 -2.31
CA LEU A 515 52.67 60.67 -1.35
C LEU A 515 53.90 61.62 -1.28
N GLU A 516 55.13 61.09 -1.26
CA GLU A 516 56.34 61.94 -1.35
C GLU A 516 56.46 62.71 -2.66
N ARG A 517 56.15 62.06 -3.80
CA ARG A 517 56.10 62.73 -5.09
C ARG A 517 55.07 63.89 -5.13
N GLN A 518 53.91 63.62 -4.48
CA GLN A 518 52.85 64.62 -4.42
C GLN A 518 53.25 65.78 -3.48
N LYS A 519 53.90 65.53 -2.36
CA LYS A 519 54.46 66.59 -1.50
C LYS A 519 55.49 67.40 -2.22
N LEU A 520 56.48 66.75 -2.91
CA LEU A 520 57.47 67.45 -3.71
C LEU A 520 56.88 68.30 -4.89
N SER A 521 55.82 67.78 -5.52
CA SER A 521 55.06 68.49 -6.53
C SER A 521 54.35 69.75 -5.96
N ASN A 522 53.69 69.55 -4.77
CA ASN A 522 53.04 70.68 -4.12
C ASN A 522 54.02 71.75 -3.60
N GLU A 523 55.20 71.31 -3.06
CA GLU A 523 56.25 72.22 -2.69
C GLU A 523 56.80 73.00 -3.89
N LYS A 524 57.00 72.30 -5.06
CA LYS A 524 57.43 72.94 -6.29
C LYS A 524 56.42 73.98 -6.81
N ASP A 525 55.13 73.62 -6.72
CA ASP A 525 54.09 74.50 -7.12
C ASP A 525 53.88 75.67 -6.14
N ALA A 526 54.09 75.46 -4.85
CA ALA A 526 54.15 76.53 -3.84
C ALA A 526 55.31 77.45 -4.05
N GLU A 527 56.52 76.91 -4.34
CA GLU A 527 57.68 77.73 -4.67
C GLU A 527 57.51 78.51 -6.00
N LYS A 528 56.88 77.91 -7.01
CA LYS A 528 56.49 78.68 -8.24
C LYS A 528 55.49 79.77 -7.87
N ALA A 529 54.49 79.52 -7.08
CA ALA A 529 53.55 80.55 -6.66
C ALA A 529 54.24 81.68 -5.86
N ARG A 530 55.21 81.35 -5.01
CA ARG A 530 56.02 82.32 -4.30
C ARG A 530 56.84 83.16 -5.24
N CYS A 531 57.51 82.53 -6.23
CA CYS A 531 58.25 83.27 -7.28
C CYS A 531 57.32 84.20 -8.07
N GLN A 532 56.13 83.74 -8.42
CA GLN A 532 55.13 84.58 -9.13
C GLN A 532 54.69 85.75 -8.25
N LEU A 533 54.45 85.49 -6.93
CA LEU A 533 54.08 86.50 -5.98
C LEU A 533 55.21 87.56 -5.79
N TYR A 534 56.49 87.14 -5.75
CA TYR A 534 57.61 88.04 -5.72
C TYR A 534 57.78 88.87 -7.04
N SER A 535 57.50 88.24 -8.19
CA SER A 535 57.52 88.92 -9.45
C SER A 535 56.38 89.93 -9.58
N LEU A 536 55.17 89.55 -9.12
CA LEU A 536 54.02 90.49 -9.05
C LEU A 536 54.28 91.63 -8.05
N ARG A 537 54.86 91.35 -6.86
CA ARG A 537 55.25 92.40 -5.91
C ARG A 537 56.32 93.36 -6.52
N ALA A 538 57.25 92.81 -7.30
CA ALA A 538 58.24 93.65 -7.96
C ALA A 538 57.57 94.53 -9.06
N VAL A 539 56.56 94.00 -9.76
CA VAL A 539 55.77 94.76 -10.75
C VAL A 539 54.84 95.76 -10.06
N THR A 540 54.20 95.43 -8.90
CA THR A 540 53.39 96.35 -8.14
C THR A 540 54.24 97.48 -7.55
N ALA A 541 55.44 97.19 -7.03
CA ALA A 541 56.35 98.24 -6.50
C ALA A 541 56.86 99.16 -7.67
N ALA A 542 56.95 98.65 -8.89
CA ALA A 542 57.29 99.52 -10.10
C ALA A 542 56.09 100.37 -10.51
N ILE A 543 54.84 99.94 -10.31
CA ILE A 543 53.63 100.70 -10.63
C ILE A 543 53.27 101.71 -9.58
N GLU A 544 53.57 101.48 -8.28
CA GLU A 544 53.37 102.39 -7.16
C GLU A 544 54.26 103.67 -7.25
N SER A 545 55.40 103.55 -7.97
CA SER A 545 56.30 104.69 -8.19
C SER A 545 55.82 105.66 -9.29
N SER A 546 54.74 105.40 -10.04
CA SER A 546 54.25 106.28 -11.13
C SER A 546 52.74 106.62 -10.99
N GLY A 547 52.37 107.30 -9.92
CA GLY A 547 51.23 108.24 -9.85
C GLY A 547 49.86 107.80 -10.44
N GLN A 548 49.33 106.59 -10.14
CA GLN A 548 48.01 106.14 -10.62
C GLN A 548 47.13 105.52 -9.51
N ALA A 549 46.95 106.20 -8.43
CA ALA A 549 46.06 105.80 -7.27
C ALA A 549 44.55 105.92 -7.63
N LYS A 550 44.18 106.39 -8.82
CA LYS A 550 42.74 106.54 -9.12
C LYS A 550 42.20 105.46 -10.10
N ALA A 551 43.04 104.81 -10.83
CA ALA A 551 42.61 103.66 -11.73
C ALA A 551 42.54 102.30 -11.00
N GLU A 552 43.31 102.13 -9.90
CA GLU A 552 43.33 100.84 -9.13
C GLU A 552 42.10 100.66 -8.29
N ALA A 553 41.48 101.71 -7.78
CA ALA A 553 40.27 101.61 -6.94
C ALA A 553 39.04 101.15 -7.76
N SER A 554 38.95 101.47 -9.07
CA SER A 554 37.85 101.02 -9.91
C SER A 554 38.08 99.62 -10.48
N ALA A 555 39.34 99.25 -10.76
CA ALA A 555 39.67 97.89 -11.24
C ALA A 555 39.59 96.82 -10.12
N GLN A 556 39.93 97.17 -8.87
CA GLN A 556 39.79 96.32 -7.75
C GLN A 556 38.32 96.06 -7.37
N ALA A 557 37.46 97.08 -7.47
CA ALA A 557 36.03 96.95 -7.21
C ALA A 557 35.34 96.04 -8.25
N GLU A 558 35.80 96.15 -9.52
CA GLU A 558 35.23 95.34 -10.60
C GLU A 558 35.75 93.87 -10.56
N LYS A 559 37.01 93.68 -10.18
CA LYS A 559 37.63 92.38 -10.01
C LYS A 559 37.01 91.62 -8.82
N LEU A 560 36.83 92.25 -7.69
CA LEU A 560 36.14 91.69 -6.53
C LEU A 560 34.70 91.34 -6.87
N ARG A 561 34.04 92.12 -7.68
CA ARG A 561 32.67 91.84 -8.12
C ARG A 561 32.57 90.62 -9.02
N ILE A 562 33.52 90.41 -9.92
CA ILE A 562 33.63 89.29 -10.84
C ILE A 562 34.03 88.04 -10.05
N GLU A 563 35.00 88.17 -9.11
CA GLU A 563 35.41 87.01 -8.24
C GLU A 563 34.27 86.57 -7.33
N CYS A 564 33.57 87.51 -6.70
CA CYS A 564 32.40 87.15 -5.90
C CYS A 564 31.25 86.56 -6.74
N GLN A 565 31.03 87.04 -7.94
CA GLN A 565 30.03 86.42 -8.82
C GLN A 565 30.44 85.03 -9.30
N SER A 566 31.74 84.80 -9.60
CA SER A 566 32.24 83.46 -10.00
C SER A 566 32.22 82.49 -8.84
N GLU A 567 32.52 82.91 -7.63
CA GLU A 567 32.43 82.09 -6.45
C GLU A 567 30.97 81.69 -6.10
N ILE A 568 30.04 82.69 -6.25
CA ILE A 568 28.62 82.42 -6.05
C ILE A 568 28.12 81.44 -7.08
N VAL A 569 28.48 81.58 -8.36
CA VAL A 569 28.09 80.63 -9.42
C VAL A 569 28.75 79.30 -9.25
N SER A 570 30.02 79.25 -8.83
CA SER A 570 30.71 77.99 -8.56
C SER A 570 30.13 77.26 -7.32
N ALA A 571 29.78 78.05 -6.32
CA ALA A 571 29.12 77.52 -5.10
C ALA A 571 27.70 77.02 -5.41
N GLN A 572 26.95 77.73 -6.24
CA GLN A 572 25.63 77.30 -6.70
C GLN A 572 25.69 76.00 -7.52
N LEU A 573 26.68 75.92 -8.47
CA LEU A 573 26.87 74.69 -9.26
C LEU A 573 27.34 73.50 -8.40
N LYS A 574 28.19 73.71 -7.42
CA LYS A 574 28.60 72.68 -6.50
C LYS A 574 27.42 72.21 -5.64
N ALA A 575 26.63 73.16 -5.13
CA ALA A 575 25.42 72.82 -4.34
C ALA A 575 24.41 72.02 -5.18
N GLN A 576 24.20 72.44 -6.44
CA GLN A 576 23.34 71.68 -7.36
C GLN A 576 23.91 70.29 -7.72
N ALA A 577 25.22 70.18 -7.90
CA ALA A 577 25.86 68.89 -8.13
C ALA A 577 25.79 67.97 -6.94
N GLU A 578 25.94 68.50 -5.73
CA GLU A 578 25.78 67.73 -4.49
C GLU A 578 24.31 67.36 -4.26
N GLU A 579 23.36 68.24 -4.58
CA GLU A 579 21.93 67.94 -4.46
C GLU A 579 21.51 66.83 -5.45
N ILE A 580 22.03 66.83 -6.66
CA ILE A 580 21.79 65.80 -7.67
C ILE A 580 22.45 64.46 -7.24
N LEU A 581 23.65 64.49 -6.72
CA LEU A 581 24.34 63.31 -6.21
C LEU A 581 23.60 62.74 -4.97
N HIS A 582 23.20 63.60 -4.04
CA HIS A 582 22.45 63.18 -2.85
C HIS A 582 21.07 62.65 -3.21
N SER A 583 20.37 63.26 -4.16
CA SER A 583 19.07 62.73 -4.62
C SER A 583 19.19 61.40 -5.37
N SER A 584 20.26 61.26 -6.20
CA SER A 584 20.57 60.00 -6.87
C SER A 584 20.96 58.91 -5.89
N ASP A 585 21.81 59.21 -4.92
CA ASP A 585 22.19 58.28 -3.87
C ASP A 585 21.02 57.88 -2.94
N LEU A 586 20.15 58.85 -2.62
CA LEU A 586 18.93 58.55 -1.89
C LEU A 586 17.97 57.65 -2.67
N SER A 587 17.78 57.93 -3.97
CA SER A 587 16.90 57.13 -4.80
C SER A 587 17.43 55.69 -4.98
N THR A 588 18.75 55.52 -5.19
CA THR A 588 19.38 54.21 -5.30
C THR A 588 19.35 53.46 -3.97
N LYS A 589 19.57 54.13 -2.87
CA LYS A 589 19.45 53.53 -1.52
C LYS A 589 18.00 53.17 -1.18
N CYS A 590 17.02 53.98 -1.59
CA CYS A 590 15.61 53.65 -1.40
C CYS A 590 15.22 52.44 -2.25
N MET A 591 15.60 52.37 -3.53
CA MET A 591 15.32 51.23 -4.39
C MET A 591 15.99 49.94 -3.91
N LEU A 592 17.25 50.03 -3.45
CA LEU A 592 17.94 48.88 -2.85
C LEU A 592 17.23 48.40 -1.60
N ARG A 593 16.79 49.34 -0.75
CA ARG A 593 16.11 49.02 0.48
C ARG A 593 14.69 48.44 0.29
N GLU A 594 13.97 48.95 -0.73
CA GLU A 594 12.69 48.37 -1.14
C GLU A 594 12.87 46.97 -1.73
N PHE A 595 13.93 46.74 -2.52
CA PHE A 595 14.27 45.46 -3.07
C PHE A 595 14.70 44.46 -1.97
N GLU A 596 15.48 44.92 -0.97
CA GLU A 596 15.84 44.10 0.18
C GLU A 596 14.64 43.79 1.06
N LEU A 597 13.73 44.78 1.27
CA LEU A 597 12.50 44.56 2.05
C LEU A 597 11.55 43.58 1.37
N THR A 598 11.38 43.69 0.04
CA THR A 598 10.55 42.75 -0.73
C THR A 598 11.14 41.32 -0.69
N ASN A 599 12.46 41.18 -0.89
CA ASN A 599 13.15 39.91 -0.80
C ASN A 599 13.06 39.30 0.62
N LEU A 600 13.18 40.14 1.66
CA LEU A 600 13.02 39.68 3.03
C LEU A 600 11.57 39.28 3.36
N GLN A 601 10.59 40.02 2.83
CA GLN A 601 9.18 39.68 2.96
C GLN A 601 8.84 38.38 2.27
N ASP A 602 9.34 38.17 1.05
CA ASP A 602 9.12 36.95 0.29
C ASP A 602 9.81 35.76 0.96
N LYS A 603 11.02 35.96 1.45
CA LYS A 603 11.75 34.95 2.22
C LYS A 603 11.03 34.57 3.52
N ASN A 604 10.58 35.57 4.27
CA ASN A 604 9.80 35.35 5.48
C ASN A 604 8.44 34.70 5.20
N ASN A 605 7.78 35.06 4.10
CA ASN A 605 6.54 34.42 3.66
C ASN A 605 6.75 32.96 3.27
N LEU A 606 7.85 32.67 2.57
CA LEU A 606 8.24 31.31 2.22
C LEU A 606 8.58 30.48 3.47
N GLU A 607 9.35 31.04 4.40
CA GLU A 607 9.72 30.37 5.65
C GLU A 607 8.50 30.15 6.55
N THR A 608 7.62 31.15 6.68
CA THR A 608 6.38 31.00 7.46
C THR A 608 5.41 29.98 6.85
N ASN A 609 5.30 29.95 5.53
CA ASN A 609 4.49 28.95 4.83
C ASN A 609 5.11 27.55 4.95
N LYS A 610 6.42 27.47 4.89
CA LYS A 610 7.16 26.21 5.11
C LYS A 610 6.99 25.73 6.55
N ALA A 611 7.14 26.62 7.52
CA ALA A 611 6.93 26.31 8.93
C ALA A 611 5.48 25.87 9.23
N LYS A 612 4.49 26.59 8.67
CA LYS A 612 3.08 26.24 8.82
C LYS A 612 2.76 24.87 8.22
N ARG A 613 3.34 24.55 7.07
CA ARG A 613 3.16 23.21 6.44
C ARG A 613 3.85 22.11 7.25
N LEU A 614 5.07 22.36 7.73
CA LEU A 614 5.79 21.40 8.58
C LEU A 614 5.04 21.16 9.89
N THR A 615 4.62 22.23 10.58
CA THR A 615 3.84 22.08 11.82
C THR A 615 2.48 21.40 11.61
N SER A 616 1.80 21.68 10.51
CA SER A 616 0.54 20.98 10.20
C SER A 616 0.75 19.49 9.96
N ILE A 617 1.85 19.11 9.28
CA ILE A 617 2.24 17.72 9.05
C ILE A 617 2.63 17.04 10.37
N GLU A 618 3.42 17.72 11.21
CA GLU A 618 3.83 17.20 12.51
C GLU A 618 2.65 17.05 13.48
N VAL A 619 1.75 18.05 13.53
CA VAL A 619 0.53 17.97 14.35
C VAL A 619 -0.38 16.84 13.86
N SER A 620 -0.54 16.67 12.54
CA SER A 620 -1.36 15.57 12.00
C SER A 620 -0.71 14.22 12.27
N LYS A 621 0.62 14.13 12.16
CA LYS A 621 1.40 12.93 12.47
C LYS A 621 1.32 12.61 13.97
N PHE A 622 1.48 13.61 14.81
CA PHE A 622 1.36 13.46 16.25
C PHE A 622 -0.05 13.06 16.67
N LYS A 623 -1.08 13.68 16.08
CA LYS A 623 -2.48 13.34 16.33
C LYS A 623 -2.78 11.90 15.97
N LYS A 624 -2.30 11.43 14.82
CA LYS A 624 -2.45 10.02 14.38
C LYS A 624 -1.69 9.05 15.30
N VAL A 625 -0.49 9.43 15.76
CA VAL A 625 0.28 8.62 16.71
C VAL A 625 -0.44 8.55 18.06
N VAL A 626 -0.98 9.65 18.55
CA VAL A 626 -1.75 9.70 19.80
C VAL A 626 -3.05 8.89 19.69
N GLU A 627 -3.74 8.95 18.55
CA GLU A 627 -4.96 8.19 18.30
C GLU A 627 -4.70 6.68 18.21
N THR A 628 -3.54 6.28 17.65
CA THR A 628 -3.17 4.86 17.51
C THR A 628 -2.63 4.25 18.79
N LEU A 629 -2.00 5.04 19.64
CA LEU A 629 -1.39 4.56 20.89
C LEU A 629 -2.39 4.40 22.04
N GLY A 630 -3.55 5.05 21.97
CA GLY A 630 -4.54 5.04 23.03
C GLY A 630 -4.07 5.80 24.29
N ARG A 631 -5.04 6.22 25.08
CA ARG A 631 -4.81 7.06 26.27
C ARG A 631 -4.00 6.36 27.36
N ASP A 632 -4.22 5.05 27.49
CA ASP A 632 -3.61 4.22 28.54
C ASP A 632 -2.13 3.93 28.26
N THR A 633 -1.74 3.80 27.01
CA THR A 633 -0.35 3.60 26.58
C THR A 633 0.49 4.87 26.76
N ILE A 634 -0.09 6.03 26.48
CA ILE A 634 0.60 7.32 26.67
C ILE A 634 0.82 7.61 28.16
N THR A 635 -0.16 7.26 28.99
CA THR A 635 -0.03 7.40 30.46
C THR A 635 1.03 6.43 31.00
N GLY A 636 1.11 5.22 30.45
CA GLY A 636 2.14 4.23 30.80
C GLY A 636 3.55 4.68 30.44
N ILE A 637 3.71 5.32 29.28
CA ILE A 637 5.01 5.90 28.85
C ILE A 637 5.41 7.09 29.70
N ALA A 638 4.46 7.93 30.11
CA ALA A 638 4.73 9.10 30.93
C ALA A 638 5.16 8.77 32.38
N VAL A 639 4.75 7.59 32.89
CA VAL A 639 5.09 7.11 34.24
C VAL A 639 6.38 6.29 34.25
N ALA A 640 6.83 5.78 33.10
CA ALA A 640 8.05 5.02 32.98
C ALA A 640 9.29 5.91 33.11
N GLY A 641 10.35 5.39 33.75
CA GLY A 641 11.61 6.11 33.87
C GLY A 641 12.26 6.43 32.51
N PRO A 642 13.18 7.42 32.46
CA PRO A 642 13.69 7.98 31.20
C PRO A 642 14.28 6.93 30.24
N GLU A 643 14.96 5.92 30.74
CA GLU A 643 15.57 4.85 29.95
C GLU A 643 14.52 3.91 29.31
N MET A 644 13.47 3.64 30.05
CA MET A 644 12.36 2.81 29.61
C MET A 644 11.48 3.56 28.59
N GLN A 645 11.30 4.87 28.75
CA GLN A 645 10.62 5.73 27.79
C GLN A 645 11.35 5.79 26.45
N VAL A 646 12.69 5.84 26.46
CA VAL A 646 13.52 5.83 25.25
C VAL A 646 13.43 4.49 24.52
N GLN A 647 13.41 3.37 25.23
CA GLN A 647 13.26 2.05 24.63
C GLN A 647 11.87 1.83 24.03
N LEU A 648 10.82 2.29 24.70
CA LEU A 648 9.45 2.23 24.21
C LEU A 648 9.22 3.12 22.98
N LEU A 649 9.79 4.32 22.96
CA LEU A 649 9.73 5.22 21.81
C LEU A 649 10.53 4.70 20.62
N LYS A 650 11.66 4.03 20.86
CA LYS A 650 12.42 3.32 19.82
C LYS A 650 11.66 2.15 19.22
N GLY A 651 10.94 1.41 20.05
CA GLY A 651 10.08 0.30 19.61
C GLY A 651 8.87 0.75 18.79
N LEU A 652 8.44 2.00 18.97
CA LEU A 652 7.36 2.64 18.21
C LEU A 652 7.83 3.33 16.91
N GLY A 653 9.12 3.21 16.56
CA GLY A 653 9.68 3.76 15.32
C GLY A 653 9.88 5.28 15.33
N LEU A 654 9.82 5.92 16.49
CA LEU A 654 10.05 7.36 16.63
C LEU A 654 11.55 7.60 16.86
N GLN A 655 12.26 8.09 15.87
CA GLN A 655 13.65 8.52 15.98
C GLN A 655 13.69 9.95 16.54
N THR A 656 13.93 10.06 17.82
CA THR A 656 14.21 11.35 18.47
C THR A 656 15.60 11.31 19.09
N THR A 657 16.37 12.37 18.84
CA THR A 657 17.70 12.52 19.46
C THR A 657 17.48 13.23 20.81
N PHE A 658 17.74 12.52 21.89
CA PHE A 658 17.68 13.10 23.23
C PHE A 658 19.07 13.56 23.66
N ILE A 659 19.18 14.81 24.03
CA ILE A 659 20.35 15.35 24.72
C ILE A 659 20.00 15.41 26.22
N THR A 660 20.60 14.53 27.01
CA THR A 660 20.37 14.56 28.46
C THR A 660 21.60 15.11 29.15
N ASP A 661 21.39 16.07 30.04
CA ASP A 661 22.35 16.44 31.04
C ASP A 661 22.02 15.61 32.31
N GLY A 662 22.96 14.83 32.77
CA GLY A 662 22.85 13.64 33.60
C GLY A 662 22.02 13.65 34.89
N ASN A 663 21.25 14.68 35.20
CA ASN A 663 20.57 14.80 36.51
C ASN A 663 19.08 15.16 36.52
N ASN A 664 18.44 15.46 35.40
CA ASN A 664 16.99 15.78 35.42
C ASN A 664 16.22 15.17 34.22
N PRO A 665 15.04 14.57 34.42
CA PRO A 665 14.21 14.10 33.35
C PRO A 665 13.62 15.28 32.55
N ILE A 666 13.89 15.30 31.25
CA ILE A 666 13.37 16.33 30.33
C ILE A 666 11.91 16.01 30.01
N ASN A 667 11.03 16.93 30.33
CA ASN A 667 9.62 16.82 29.99
C ASN A 667 9.44 17.19 28.51
N LEU A 668 8.99 16.26 27.69
CA LEU A 668 8.80 16.38 26.23
C LEU A 668 7.96 17.60 25.80
N PHE A 669 7.11 18.11 26.68
CA PHE A 669 6.27 19.28 26.40
C PHE A 669 7.01 20.65 26.56
N ASN A 670 8.11 20.67 27.29
CA ASN A 670 8.88 21.90 27.46
C ASN A 670 9.96 22.10 26.37
N THR A 671 10.41 21.06 25.73
CA THR A 671 11.40 21.16 24.64
C THR A 671 10.82 21.71 23.35
N ALA A 672 9.52 21.52 23.09
CA ALA A 672 8.85 22.11 21.93
C ALA A 672 8.71 23.66 22.05
N GLN A 673 8.67 24.20 23.25
CA GLN A 673 8.65 25.64 23.46
C GLN A 673 10.05 26.31 23.39
N GLY A 674 11.12 25.56 23.65
CA GLY A 674 12.49 26.08 23.60
C GLY A 674 13.08 26.15 22.18
N LEU A 675 12.52 25.44 21.22
CA LEU A 675 12.98 25.42 19.80
C LEU A 675 12.30 26.49 18.93
N VAL A 676 11.30 27.20 19.45
CA VAL A 676 10.58 28.26 18.71
C VAL A 676 11.01 29.67 19.12
N GLY A 677 11.94 29.79 20.06
CA GLY A 677 12.44 31.08 20.52
C GLY A 677 13.95 31.20 20.42
N ASN A 678 14.43 31.68 19.33
CA ASN A 678 15.60 32.51 19.05
C ASN A 678 16.29 32.07 17.74
N ASN A 679 15.91 32.67 16.71
CA ASN A 679 16.62 33.49 15.71
C ASN A 679 15.71 33.75 14.51
#